data_4e67c212a2a737306527e5ef84675306
#
_entry.id   4e67c212a2a737306527e5ef84675306
#
_cell.length_a   1.000
_cell.length_b   1.000
_cell.length_c   1.000
_cell.angle_alpha   90.00
_cell.angle_beta   90.00
_cell.angle_gamma   90.00
#
_symmetry.space_group_name_H-M   'P 1'
#
loop_
_entity.id
_entity.type
_entity.pdbx_description
1 polymer ?
#
loop_
_entity_poly.entity_id
_entity_poly.type
_entity_poly.pdbx_seq_one_letter_code
_entity_poly.pdbx_strand_id
1 'polypeptide(L)'
;MINIIIDKQGRPSKGSIFLGNQHENLDETLQFFFPKEYENYYRYIAYCYKDRRTGKKITGISPLVEDAFKVTSAITKCAGMWQLYVICKTTQIDEKATIIDLTANNSTGEHIFISDAINGRISGNEIDIEAFENIAVDENIKILYDEILSLKLRVEKNEETRQSQENTRQTAETNRANAENERVIAEQSRSDNEVHRTQSEESRVTAESKRVEVEKARVKSETLRGQSENARVNAENIRAEAEKSRVNAEGGRVSAENERVKSETLRKQSEQSRSNEESSRQSAERTRVSEENARKQAETARVTAEQSRVSVESQRVTAETNRANAERARSEAETNRVNAEQSRVDAEALRVTADADRTNKTNTALKTLEDAVASEREKYSQHFFENAFALQRTGKVYTVKFPLWKTSHLAEGEKLDDNAGLVLEPSTKTIRGRNDYKDIPLFKTYDVNAYVDNDGVRHVTAIKGDRNFKDTGKNDVFVLGMSYYEKTWADDQYWYYSRTDMPKDGYTIARECINRDGTTQPYTLTAKYLTSFIDDKPYSTKGMAPARYCSNPNEKIKSYNNSYYSLIDYCKKKGKFYTGGLMCDYKSILTSQQLMLGTTTPKSKIWGLATWWGEHPASIQSAEKHTYFPIKKTDANNYPVGCSVSVGYKYLNNGTATLERSRAEAHMYANDVKVLRKEPIDDNNVAIYLDVKEPFNTMPISLSDTVSSEIYILPMHWQTGYSDDVLGRCGCPCEDKSGLTSGRYPMVWNGVELMVGGYETFANAFMDIVSLTTRDVYLTNDATLLTKDDATAKTTYKKLPYQMTVAKKSQWNYVTEIKLDLENGAFVQTQSGQDGSSNATGFGDAIYFDGATSGTREFLSLGGLGFGSGAGLAFCGGGAWLGSAYWDILARLSVNAVGGELTA
;
A
#
# COMPACT_ATOMS: atom_id res chain seq x y z
N MET A 1 27.76 1.32 -48.41
CA MET A 1 26.33 1.75 -48.52
C MET A 1 25.81 1.41 -49.91
N ILE A 2 24.76 0.63 -49.99
CA ILE A 2 24.14 0.20 -51.24
C ILE A 2 22.84 0.98 -51.43
N ASN A 3 22.78 1.82 -52.47
CA ASN A 3 21.59 2.63 -52.77
C ASN A 3 20.60 1.85 -53.61
N ILE A 4 19.34 1.78 -53.16
CA ILE A 4 18.24 1.12 -53.85
C ILE A 4 17.11 2.14 -54.06
N ILE A 5 16.86 2.48 -55.32
CA ILE A 5 15.81 3.41 -55.72
C ILE A 5 14.55 2.59 -56.04
N ILE A 6 13.45 2.94 -55.42
CA ILE A 6 12.13 2.32 -55.67
C ILE A 6 11.40 3.21 -56.70
N ASP A 7 10.86 2.63 -57.75
CA ASP A 7 10.06 3.38 -58.72
C ASP A 7 8.58 3.53 -58.28
N LYS A 8 7.80 4.29 -59.02
CA LYS A 8 6.38 4.51 -58.73
C LYS A 8 5.50 3.25 -58.81
N GLN A 9 6.03 2.22 -59.45
CA GLN A 9 5.37 0.89 -59.52
C GLN A 9 5.86 -0.07 -58.41
N GLY A 10 6.69 0.42 -57.48
CA GLY A 10 7.26 -0.38 -56.41
C GLY A 10 8.39 -1.29 -56.85
N ARG A 11 9.04 -1.00 -57.99
CA ARG A 11 10.15 -1.81 -58.47
C ARG A 11 11.50 -1.21 -58.07
N PRO A 12 12.43 -2.00 -57.57
CA PRO A 12 13.75 -1.49 -57.15
C PRO A 12 14.71 -1.36 -58.31
N SER A 13 15.63 -0.41 -58.19
CA SER A 13 16.60 -0.05 -59.24
C SER A 13 17.71 -1.07 -59.44
N LYS A 14 17.88 -2.03 -58.53
CA LYS A 14 18.93 -3.05 -58.61
C LYS A 14 18.30 -4.43 -58.57
N GLY A 15 18.63 -5.28 -59.53
CA GLY A 15 18.12 -6.64 -59.61
C GLY A 15 18.85 -7.65 -58.75
N SER A 16 20.00 -7.31 -58.19
CA SER A 16 20.70 -8.15 -57.23
C SER A 16 21.63 -7.34 -56.32
N ILE A 17 21.81 -7.79 -55.10
CA ILE A 17 22.63 -7.14 -54.06
C ILE A 17 23.50 -8.21 -53.42
N PHE A 18 24.80 -7.94 -53.27
CA PHE A 18 25.72 -8.74 -52.48
C PHE A 18 25.83 -8.16 -51.07
N LEU A 19 25.52 -8.97 -50.05
CA LEU A 19 25.50 -8.53 -48.66
C LEU A 19 26.78 -8.91 -47.88
N GLY A 20 27.84 -9.37 -48.60
CA GLY A 20 29.11 -9.74 -48.01
C GLY A 20 29.28 -11.25 -47.80
N ASN A 21 30.45 -11.65 -47.27
CA ASN A 21 30.78 -13.07 -47.01
C ASN A 21 30.18 -13.52 -45.71
N GLN A 22 30.06 -14.83 -45.56
CA GLN A 22 29.59 -15.47 -44.31
C GLN A 22 30.46 -15.03 -43.12
N HIS A 23 29.84 -14.65 -42.05
CA HIS A 23 30.43 -14.17 -40.78
C HIS A 23 31.16 -12.81 -40.89
N GLU A 24 31.13 -12.11 -42.01
CA GLU A 24 31.61 -10.74 -42.04
C GLU A 24 30.63 -9.82 -41.26
N ASN A 25 31.23 -9.05 -40.38
CA ASN A 25 30.47 -7.96 -39.72
C ASN A 25 30.61 -6.75 -40.64
N LEU A 26 29.71 -6.69 -41.61
CA LEU A 26 29.74 -5.60 -42.58
C LEU A 26 28.99 -4.40 -42.01
N ASP A 27 29.67 -3.26 -42.02
CA ASP A 27 28.99 -1.97 -41.82
C ASP A 27 28.24 -1.54 -43.12
N GLU A 28 27.79 -2.51 -43.89
CA GLU A 28 27.02 -2.22 -45.11
C GLU A 28 25.59 -1.81 -44.71
N THR A 29 25.19 -0.69 -45.28
CA THR A 29 23.85 -0.14 -45.11
C THR A 29 23.14 -0.20 -46.46
N LEU A 30 21.93 -0.77 -46.47
CA LEU A 30 21.02 -0.62 -47.60
C LEU A 30 20.24 0.68 -47.41
N GLN A 31 20.45 1.64 -48.33
CA GLN A 31 19.72 2.90 -48.32
C GLN A 31 18.64 2.84 -49.39
N PHE A 32 17.41 2.99 -48.97
CA PHE A 32 16.25 2.99 -49.87
C PHE A 32 15.84 4.43 -50.23
N PHE A 33 15.48 4.67 -51.46
CA PHE A 33 14.95 5.94 -51.95
C PHE A 33 13.55 5.69 -52.48
N PHE A 34 12.56 6.18 -51.79
CA PHE A 34 11.18 6.01 -52.20
C PHE A 34 10.66 7.20 -52.98
N PRO A 35 9.79 7.02 -53.98
CA PRO A 35 9.12 8.11 -54.62
C PRO A 35 8.12 8.78 -53.66
N LYS A 36 7.74 10.00 -53.99
CA LYS A 36 6.88 10.86 -53.18
C LYS A 36 5.53 10.21 -52.78
N GLU A 37 5.04 9.30 -53.58
CA GLU A 37 3.83 8.55 -53.36
C GLU A 37 3.90 7.68 -52.07
N TYR A 38 5.09 7.38 -51.60
CA TYR A 38 5.31 6.60 -50.35
C TYR A 38 5.75 7.48 -49.17
N GLU A 39 5.68 8.80 -49.26
CA GLU A 39 6.19 9.74 -48.24
C GLU A 39 5.48 9.52 -46.88
N ASN A 40 4.21 9.17 -46.88
CA ASN A 40 3.37 8.94 -45.69
C ASN A 40 3.22 7.46 -45.31
N TYR A 41 4.10 6.59 -45.82
CA TYR A 41 4.05 5.17 -45.53
C TYR A 41 5.05 4.80 -44.43
N TYR A 42 4.62 3.94 -43.49
CA TYR A 42 5.52 3.24 -42.59
C TYR A 42 6.27 2.15 -43.39
N ARG A 43 7.58 2.12 -43.25
CA ARG A 43 8.46 1.31 -44.11
C ARG A 43 9.26 0.35 -43.27
N TYR A 44 9.19 -0.93 -43.62
CA TYR A 44 9.85 -2.03 -42.92
C TYR A 44 10.61 -2.88 -43.91
N ILE A 45 11.70 -3.52 -43.47
CA ILE A 45 12.34 -4.59 -44.19
C ILE A 45 12.09 -5.91 -43.46
N ALA A 46 11.52 -6.88 -44.13
CA ALA A 46 11.37 -8.24 -43.68
C ALA A 46 12.37 -9.13 -44.40
N TYR A 47 12.99 -10.04 -43.69
CA TYR A 47 13.94 -10.98 -44.27
C TYR A 47 13.64 -12.40 -43.87
N CYS A 48 13.91 -13.35 -44.78
CA CYS A 48 13.72 -14.76 -44.59
C CYS A 48 14.89 -15.54 -45.18
N TYR A 49 15.39 -16.48 -44.41
CA TYR A 49 16.42 -17.40 -44.82
C TYR A 49 16.06 -18.83 -44.41
N LYS A 50 16.22 -19.79 -45.31
CA LYS A 50 16.11 -21.21 -45.01
C LYS A 50 17.48 -21.84 -44.95
N ASP A 51 17.96 -22.17 -43.74
CA ASP A 51 19.23 -22.87 -43.56
C ASP A 51 19.22 -24.21 -44.31
N ARG A 52 20.05 -24.31 -45.30
CA ARG A 52 20.15 -25.52 -46.15
C ARG A 52 20.60 -26.79 -45.36
N ARG A 53 21.32 -26.63 -44.26
CA ARG A 53 21.86 -27.74 -43.47
C ARG A 53 20.86 -28.26 -42.46
N THR A 54 20.12 -27.38 -41.81
CA THR A 54 19.17 -27.74 -40.73
C THR A 54 17.72 -27.73 -41.20
N GLY A 55 17.44 -27.18 -42.41
CA GLY A 55 16.08 -26.98 -42.90
C GLY A 55 15.29 -25.88 -42.12
N LYS A 56 15.88 -25.29 -41.09
CA LYS A 56 15.24 -24.30 -40.25
C LYS A 56 15.11 -22.97 -40.97
N LYS A 57 13.90 -22.39 -40.91
CA LYS A 57 13.59 -21.08 -41.44
C LYS A 57 13.93 -20.01 -40.41
N ILE A 58 14.74 -19.02 -40.82
CA ILE A 58 15.08 -17.85 -40.01
C ILE A 58 14.37 -16.66 -40.65
N THR A 59 13.57 -15.93 -39.91
CA THR A 59 12.83 -14.77 -40.37
C THR A 59 13.06 -13.60 -39.41
N GLY A 60 13.00 -12.40 -39.93
CA GLY A 60 13.04 -11.19 -39.13
C GLY A 60 12.40 -10.03 -39.88
N ILE A 61 12.03 -9.00 -39.12
CA ILE A 61 11.51 -7.75 -39.66
C ILE A 61 12.14 -6.61 -38.86
N SER A 62 12.48 -5.52 -39.55
CA SER A 62 13.06 -4.31 -38.97
C SER A 62 12.46 -3.07 -39.62
N PRO A 63 12.17 -2.01 -38.87
CA PRO A 63 11.83 -0.73 -39.48
C PRO A 63 13.01 -0.19 -40.24
N LEU A 64 12.73 0.55 -41.31
CA LEU A 64 13.74 1.37 -41.99
C LEU A 64 13.88 2.68 -41.23
N VAL A 65 15.05 2.91 -40.68
CA VAL A 65 15.38 4.18 -40.00
C VAL A 65 16.00 5.10 -41.05
N GLU A 66 15.39 6.23 -41.26
CA GLU A 66 15.80 7.15 -42.33
C GLU A 66 15.91 6.43 -43.71
N ASP A 67 14.96 5.52 -43.94
CA ASP A 67 14.93 4.66 -45.11
C ASP A 67 16.21 3.78 -45.31
N ALA A 68 16.91 3.52 -44.24
CA ALA A 68 18.12 2.70 -44.22
C ALA A 68 17.95 1.42 -43.39
N PHE A 69 18.65 0.37 -43.84
CA PHE A 69 18.78 -0.90 -43.13
C PHE A 69 20.24 -1.29 -43.01
N LYS A 70 20.73 -1.44 -41.80
CA LYS A 70 22.09 -1.86 -41.52
C LYS A 70 22.20 -3.37 -41.53
N VAL A 71 23.03 -3.92 -42.41
CA VAL A 71 23.31 -5.37 -42.46
C VAL A 71 24.22 -5.77 -41.30
N THR A 72 23.72 -6.59 -40.42
CA THR A 72 24.42 -7.02 -39.23
C THR A 72 25.02 -8.43 -39.41
N SER A 73 25.96 -8.82 -38.53
CA SER A 73 26.53 -10.17 -38.51
C SER A 73 25.46 -11.26 -38.29
N ALA A 74 24.32 -10.92 -37.75
CA ALA A 74 23.20 -11.86 -37.63
C ALA A 74 22.65 -12.27 -38.99
N ILE A 75 22.65 -11.37 -40.00
CA ILE A 75 22.24 -11.68 -41.35
C ILE A 75 23.33 -12.41 -42.11
N THR A 76 24.59 -12.06 -41.90
CA THR A 76 25.72 -12.73 -42.60
C THR A 76 26.16 -14.04 -41.99
N LYS A 77 25.62 -14.42 -40.84
CA LYS A 77 25.94 -15.67 -40.11
C LYS A 77 25.72 -16.95 -40.92
N CYS A 78 24.74 -16.93 -41.79
CA CYS A 78 24.43 -18.09 -42.63
C CYS A 78 24.72 -17.81 -44.10
N ALA A 79 25.48 -18.66 -44.77
CA ALA A 79 25.64 -18.62 -46.21
C ALA A 79 24.41 -19.11 -46.96
N GLY A 80 23.97 -18.42 -47.97
CA GLY A 80 22.84 -18.79 -48.81
C GLY A 80 22.00 -17.61 -49.30
N MET A 81 20.89 -17.90 -49.94
CA MET A 81 19.96 -16.87 -50.43
C MET A 81 19.03 -16.39 -49.33
N TRP A 82 19.00 -15.11 -49.13
CA TRP A 82 18.05 -14.42 -48.29
C TRP A 82 16.92 -13.80 -49.15
N GLN A 83 15.71 -13.94 -48.71
CA GLN A 83 14.58 -13.16 -49.24
C GLN A 83 14.39 -11.92 -48.36
N LEU A 84 14.45 -10.77 -49.00
CA LEU A 84 14.24 -9.48 -48.37
C LEU A 84 12.97 -8.88 -48.96
N TYR A 85 12.11 -8.37 -48.12
CA TYR A 85 10.89 -7.70 -48.51
C TYR A 85 10.85 -6.31 -47.89
N VAL A 86 10.62 -5.28 -48.68
CA VAL A 86 10.30 -3.97 -48.15
C VAL A 86 8.77 -3.84 -48.08
N ILE A 87 8.26 -3.62 -46.91
CA ILE A 87 6.84 -3.51 -46.63
C ILE A 87 6.51 -2.05 -46.38
N CYS A 88 5.65 -1.45 -47.23
CA CYS A 88 5.16 -0.10 -47.06
C CYS A 88 3.70 -0.14 -46.66
N LYS A 89 3.37 0.38 -45.48
CA LYS A 89 2.00 0.46 -44.98
C LYS A 89 1.54 1.90 -44.83
N THR A 90 0.32 2.19 -45.22
CA THR A 90 -0.34 3.45 -44.91
C THR A 90 -1.12 3.38 -43.62
N THR A 91 -1.28 4.52 -42.95
CA THR A 91 -2.24 4.67 -41.84
C THR A 91 -3.70 4.75 -42.31
N GLN A 92 -3.92 4.93 -43.61
CA GLN A 92 -5.26 4.95 -44.21
C GLN A 92 -5.56 3.64 -44.90
N ILE A 93 -6.84 3.28 -44.84
CA ILE A 93 -7.44 1.99 -45.21
C ILE A 93 -7.52 1.91 -46.75
N ASP A 94 -6.41 1.81 -47.40
CA ASP A 94 -6.40 1.25 -48.74
C ASP A 94 -5.66 -0.09 -48.74
N GLU A 95 -6.28 -1.09 -49.31
CA GLU A 95 -5.92 -2.52 -49.31
C GLU A 95 -4.56 -2.83 -49.96
N LYS A 96 -3.62 -1.86 -50.05
CA LYS A 96 -2.35 -2.02 -50.76
C LYS A 96 -1.15 -1.78 -49.87
N ALA A 97 -0.79 -2.84 -49.11
CA ALA A 97 0.61 -2.98 -48.71
C ALA A 97 1.41 -3.29 -49.98
N THR A 98 2.26 -2.37 -50.42
CA THR A 98 3.20 -2.67 -51.50
C THR A 98 4.36 -3.46 -50.93
N ILE A 99 4.47 -4.74 -51.31
CA ILE A 99 5.58 -5.61 -50.93
C ILE A 99 6.58 -5.60 -52.06
N ILE A 100 7.81 -5.19 -51.76
CA ILE A 100 8.96 -5.19 -52.67
C ILE A 100 9.82 -6.39 -52.29
N ASP A 101 9.88 -7.36 -53.16
CA ASP A 101 10.65 -8.59 -52.95
C ASP A 101 12.12 -8.38 -53.35
N LEU A 102 13.02 -8.62 -52.43
CA LEU A 102 14.46 -8.51 -52.55
C LEU A 102 15.07 -9.83 -52.15
N THR A 103 15.62 -10.60 -53.10
CA THR A 103 16.34 -11.81 -52.79
C THR A 103 17.84 -11.53 -52.66
N ALA A 104 18.43 -11.81 -51.51
CA ALA A 104 19.83 -11.53 -51.20
C ALA A 104 20.65 -12.81 -51.03
N ASN A 105 21.85 -12.82 -51.50
CA ASN A 105 22.81 -13.89 -51.32
C ASN A 105 24.03 -13.41 -50.51
N ASN A 106 24.43 -14.16 -49.50
CA ASN A 106 25.58 -13.89 -48.63
C ASN A 106 26.72 -14.91 -48.81
N SER A 107 26.71 -15.67 -49.92
CA SER A 107 27.82 -16.56 -50.29
C SER A 107 28.57 -16.10 -51.52
N THR A 108 29.83 -16.41 -51.62
CA THR A 108 30.68 -16.04 -52.74
C THR A 108 30.15 -16.56 -54.09
N GLY A 109 29.65 -15.65 -54.89
CA GLY A 109 29.45 -15.85 -56.32
C GLY A 109 28.04 -16.06 -56.87
N GLU A 110 26.98 -15.95 -56.06
CA GLU A 110 25.61 -16.03 -56.60
C GLU A 110 24.87 -14.69 -56.45
N HIS A 111 24.13 -14.30 -57.46
CA HIS A 111 23.45 -13.01 -57.56
C HIS A 111 22.08 -13.03 -56.83
N ILE A 112 21.72 -11.89 -56.30
CA ILE A 112 20.42 -11.66 -55.68
C ILE A 112 19.47 -11.22 -56.81
N PHE A 113 18.30 -11.87 -56.88
CA PHE A 113 17.25 -11.50 -57.78
C PHE A 113 16.22 -10.66 -57.05
N ILE A 114 15.74 -9.61 -57.74
CA ILE A 114 14.63 -8.78 -57.32
C ILE A 114 13.47 -9.16 -58.25
N SER A 115 12.38 -9.65 -57.64
CA SER A 115 11.15 -9.90 -58.43
C SER A 115 10.23 -8.67 -58.41
N ASP A 116 9.38 -8.62 -59.41
CA ASP A 116 8.41 -7.52 -59.55
C ASP A 116 7.48 -7.47 -58.32
N ALA A 117 7.04 -6.24 -58.03
CA ALA A 117 6.09 -5.98 -56.95
C ALA A 117 4.85 -6.89 -57.06
N ILE A 118 4.61 -7.70 -56.05
CA ILE A 118 3.42 -8.55 -56.00
C ILE A 118 2.31 -7.71 -55.40
N ASN A 119 1.41 -7.26 -56.29
CA ASN A 119 0.08 -6.81 -55.86
C ASN A 119 -0.74 -8.04 -55.51
N GLY A 120 -0.76 -8.43 -54.24
CA GLY A 120 -1.57 -9.55 -53.84
C GLY A 120 -1.39 -9.93 -52.37
N ARG A 121 -2.43 -10.27 -51.76
CA ARG A 121 -2.51 -10.89 -50.44
C ARG A 121 -1.33 -11.84 -50.23
N ILE A 122 -0.65 -11.75 -49.11
CA ILE A 122 0.17 -12.83 -48.58
C ILE A 122 -0.82 -13.94 -48.26
N SER A 123 -1.20 -14.71 -49.25
CA SER A 123 -1.97 -15.95 -49.02
C SER A 123 -0.99 -17.05 -48.73
N GLY A 124 -0.95 -17.47 -47.50
CA GLY A 124 -0.52 -18.80 -47.17
C GLY A 124 0.93 -19.04 -46.75
N ASN A 125 1.55 -18.13 -46.05
CA ASN A 125 2.60 -18.52 -45.12
C ASN A 125 2.40 -17.71 -43.85
N GLU A 126 1.84 -18.37 -42.86
CA GLU A 126 1.78 -17.91 -41.50
C GLU A 126 3.16 -17.38 -41.09
N ILE A 127 3.26 -16.10 -40.88
CA ILE A 127 4.32 -15.57 -40.03
C ILE A 127 3.94 -16.09 -38.66
N ASP A 128 4.62 -17.15 -38.28
CA ASP A 128 4.41 -17.86 -37.02
C ASP A 128 4.63 -16.85 -35.90
N ILE A 129 3.58 -16.56 -35.13
CA ILE A 129 3.63 -15.64 -34.00
C ILE A 129 4.56 -16.20 -32.92
N GLU A 130 4.77 -17.53 -32.84
CA GLU A 130 5.84 -18.13 -32.06
C GLU A 130 7.24 -17.65 -32.50
N ALA A 131 7.41 -17.20 -33.75
CA ALA A 131 8.66 -16.58 -34.17
C ALA A 131 8.87 -15.18 -33.59
N PHE A 132 7.78 -14.48 -33.15
CA PHE A 132 7.93 -13.25 -32.36
C PHE A 132 8.37 -13.51 -30.93
N GLU A 133 7.94 -14.61 -30.33
CA GLU A 133 8.44 -15.09 -29.04
C GLU A 133 9.90 -15.62 -29.16
N ASN A 134 10.31 -15.98 -30.37
CA ASN A 134 11.63 -16.50 -30.72
C ASN A 134 12.43 -15.65 -31.70
N ILE A 135 12.12 -14.35 -31.87
CA ILE A 135 13.12 -13.44 -32.45
C ILE A 135 14.30 -13.47 -31.47
N ALA A 136 15.21 -14.39 -31.75
CA ALA A 136 16.39 -14.58 -30.95
C ALA A 136 17.19 -13.27 -30.97
N VAL A 137 17.01 -12.50 -29.93
CA VAL A 137 18.08 -11.61 -29.49
C VAL A 137 19.28 -12.51 -29.40
N ASP A 138 20.37 -12.15 -30.08
CA ASP A 138 21.64 -12.83 -29.98
C ASP A 138 21.86 -13.20 -28.50
N GLU A 139 22.13 -14.48 -28.20
CA GLU A 139 22.26 -14.97 -26.83
C GLU A 139 23.23 -14.09 -26.02
N ASN A 140 24.20 -13.48 -26.67
CA ASN A 140 25.15 -12.56 -26.05
C ASN A 140 24.54 -11.23 -25.65
N ILE A 141 23.60 -10.70 -26.44
CA ILE A 141 22.84 -9.48 -26.10
C ILE A 141 21.87 -9.81 -24.96
N LYS A 142 21.28 -11.00 -24.96
CA LYS A 142 20.40 -11.49 -23.90
C LYS A 142 21.17 -11.67 -22.59
N ILE A 143 22.37 -12.26 -22.65
CA ILE A 143 23.24 -12.42 -21.47
C ILE A 143 23.68 -11.05 -20.96
N LEU A 144 24.09 -10.13 -21.86
CA LEU A 144 24.51 -8.77 -21.48
C LEU A 144 23.36 -7.97 -20.87
N TYR A 145 22.16 -8.08 -21.43
CA TYR A 145 20.95 -7.45 -20.89
C TYR A 145 20.64 -7.96 -19.50
N ASP A 146 20.74 -9.25 -19.29
CA ASP A 146 20.46 -9.90 -18.01
C ASP A 146 21.54 -9.59 -16.98
N GLU A 147 22.81 -9.47 -17.36
CA GLU A 147 23.89 -8.98 -16.50
C GLU A 147 23.67 -7.50 -16.14
N ILE A 148 23.30 -6.67 -17.12
CA ILE A 148 22.98 -5.24 -16.91
C ILE A 148 21.76 -5.10 -16.03
N LEU A 149 20.70 -5.89 -16.24
CA LEU A 149 19.50 -5.84 -15.43
C LEU A 149 19.76 -6.39 -14.02
N SER A 150 20.57 -7.43 -13.90
CA SER A 150 21.00 -7.95 -12.59
C SER A 150 21.87 -6.93 -11.85
N LEU A 151 22.72 -6.19 -12.57
CA LEU A 151 23.50 -5.08 -12.04
C LEU A 151 22.60 -3.90 -11.64
N LYS A 152 21.62 -3.55 -12.45
CA LYS A 152 20.63 -2.50 -12.15
C LYS A 152 19.82 -2.88 -10.91
N LEU A 153 19.28 -4.09 -10.87
CA LEU A 153 18.54 -4.60 -9.69
C LEU A 153 19.43 -4.67 -8.45
N ARG A 154 20.73 -5.00 -8.64
CA ARG A 154 21.70 -4.98 -7.54
C ARG A 154 22.03 -3.57 -7.08
N VAL A 155 22.13 -2.61 -8.02
CA VAL A 155 22.36 -1.20 -7.71
C VAL A 155 21.11 -0.59 -7.08
N GLU A 156 19.91 -0.85 -7.62
CA GLU A 156 18.63 -0.42 -7.05
C GLU A 156 18.40 -1.03 -5.66
N LYS A 157 18.67 -2.33 -5.50
CA LYS A 157 18.59 -3.01 -4.22
C LYS A 157 19.64 -2.53 -3.22
N ASN A 158 20.86 -2.22 -3.70
CA ASN A 158 21.89 -1.63 -2.86
C ASN A 158 21.54 -0.19 -2.50
N GLU A 159 20.94 0.58 -3.43
CA GLU A 159 20.47 1.94 -3.16
C GLU A 159 19.24 1.92 -2.24
N GLU A 160 18.28 1.00 -2.44
CA GLU A 160 17.18 0.76 -1.51
C GLU A 160 17.70 0.35 -0.13
N THR A 161 18.73 -0.53 -0.11
CA THR A 161 19.37 -0.96 1.14
C THR A 161 20.10 0.21 1.79
N ARG A 162 20.82 1.02 0.99
CA ARG A 162 21.49 2.25 1.45
C ARG A 162 20.47 3.28 1.94
N GLN A 163 19.38 3.46 1.20
CA GLN A 163 18.31 4.38 1.56
C GLN A 163 17.54 3.90 2.78
N SER A 164 17.35 2.59 2.90
CA SER A 164 16.80 1.97 4.10
C SER A 164 17.77 2.09 5.29
N GLN A 165 19.06 1.88 5.06
CA GLN A 165 20.09 2.09 6.08
C GLN A 165 20.21 3.58 6.47
N GLU A 166 20.14 4.50 5.49
CA GLU A 166 20.15 5.94 5.76
C GLU A 166 18.88 6.39 6.46
N ASN A 167 17.71 5.87 6.06
CA ASN A 167 16.46 6.10 6.78
C ASN A 167 16.51 5.50 8.19
N THR A 168 17.14 4.33 8.34
CA THR A 168 17.38 3.71 9.65
C THR A 168 18.35 4.55 10.47
N ARG A 169 19.41 5.07 9.84
CA ARG A 169 20.36 6.00 10.46
C ARG A 169 19.70 7.32 10.84
N GLN A 170 18.90 7.91 9.93
CA GLN A 170 18.15 9.13 10.21
C GLN A 170 17.10 8.90 11.29
N THR A 171 16.46 7.75 11.29
CA THR A 171 15.52 7.35 12.35
C THR A 171 16.25 7.13 13.66
N ALA A 172 17.42 6.47 13.62
CA ALA A 172 18.28 6.30 14.79
C ALA A 172 18.83 7.64 15.30
N GLU A 173 19.21 8.57 14.41
CA GLU A 173 19.66 9.91 14.76
C GLU A 173 18.50 10.76 15.30
N THR A 174 17.32 10.65 14.70
CA THR A 174 16.09 11.28 15.21
C THR A 174 15.72 10.69 16.57
N ASN A 175 15.81 9.37 16.73
CA ASN A 175 15.56 8.72 18.01
C ASN A 175 16.62 9.11 19.04
N ARG A 176 17.89 9.29 18.60
CA ARG A 176 18.98 9.78 19.47
C ARG A 176 18.78 11.24 19.84
N ALA A 177 18.36 12.08 18.89
CA ALA A 177 18.00 13.47 19.16
C ALA A 177 16.78 13.56 20.08
N ASN A 178 15.77 12.71 19.86
CA ASN A 178 14.60 12.62 20.74
C ASN A 178 14.99 12.10 22.12
N ALA A 179 15.83 11.06 22.19
CA ALA A 179 16.34 10.53 23.45
C ALA A 179 17.24 11.55 24.16
N GLU A 180 18.01 12.35 23.42
CA GLU A 180 18.79 13.45 23.99
C GLU A 180 17.90 14.60 24.47
N ASN A 181 16.85 14.91 23.70
CA ASN A 181 15.81 15.86 24.13
C ASN A 181 15.06 15.34 25.35
N GLU A 182 14.70 14.04 25.38
CA GLU A 182 14.11 13.41 26.57
C GLU A 182 15.09 13.42 27.73
N ARG A 183 16.40 13.22 27.46
CA ARG A 183 17.46 13.34 28.49
C ARG A 183 17.60 14.77 28.98
N VAL A 184 17.53 15.75 28.07
CA VAL A 184 17.57 17.18 28.45
C VAL A 184 16.32 17.53 29.27
N ILE A 185 15.14 17.07 28.85
CA ILE A 185 13.87 17.25 29.57
C ILE A 185 13.93 16.53 30.92
N ALA A 186 14.48 15.30 30.95
CA ALA A 186 14.66 14.55 32.18
C ALA A 186 15.70 15.23 33.10
N GLU A 187 16.76 15.77 32.55
CA GLU A 187 17.77 16.53 33.31
C GLU A 187 17.22 17.87 33.80
N GLN A 188 16.41 18.55 32.95
CA GLN A 188 15.66 19.72 33.38
C GLN A 188 14.68 19.38 34.48
N SER A 189 13.92 18.26 34.30
CA SER A 189 13.02 17.77 35.33
C SER A 189 13.77 17.34 36.60
N ARG A 190 15.00 16.81 36.44
CA ARG A 190 15.88 16.48 37.58
C ARG A 190 16.39 17.74 38.27
N SER A 191 16.77 18.75 37.47
CA SER A 191 17.16 20.06 37.98
C SER A 191 15.99 20.74 38.70
N ASP A 192 14.80 20.71 38.08
CA ASP A 192 13.58 21.25 38.69
C ASP A 192 13.20 20.47 39.95
N ASN A 193 13.32 19.14 39.92
CA ASN A 193 13.12 18.30 41.08
C ASN A 193 14.18 18.55 42.16
N GLU A 194 15.43 18.85 41.79
CA GLU A 194 16.46 19.23 42.75
C GLU A 194 16.21 20.62 43.33
N VAL A 195 15.70 21.56 42.50
CA VAL A 195 15.20 22.86 42.98
C VAL A 195 14.04 22.66 43.94
N HIS A 196 13.06 21.80 43.57
CA HIS A 196 11.95 21.44 44.46
C HIS A 196 12.40 20.67 45.67
N ARG A 197 13.44 19.82 45.55
CA ARG A 197 14.05 19.12 46.68
C ARG A 197 14.76 20.10 47.60
N THR A 198 15.49 21.07 47.03
CA THR A 198 16.15 22.13 47.78
C THR A 198 15.12 23.01 48.47
N GLN A 199 14.06 23.42 47.77
CA GLN A 199 12.94 24.16 48.35
C GLN A 199 12.19 23.36 49.42
N SER A 200 12.04 22.06 49.17
CA SER A 200 11.41 21.15 50.13
C SER A 200 12.31 20.93 51.32
N GLU A 201 13.65 20.86 51.11
CA GLU A 201 14.64 20.76 52.19
C GLU A 201 14.71 22.08 52.96
N GLU A 202 14.69 23.22 52.26
CA GLU A 202 14.58 24.54 52.92
C GLU A 202 13.28 24.68 53.70
N SER A 203 12.18 24.18 53.11
CA SER A 203 10.90 24.10 53.79
C SER A 203 10.92 23.13 54.94
N ARG A 204 11.64 22.00 54.80
CA ARG A 204 11.86 21.01 55.87
C ARG A 204 12.77 21.59 56.96
N VAL A 205 13.84 22.28 56.56
CA VAL A 205 14.72 23.00 57.50
C VAL A 205 13.95 24.11 58.20
N THR A 206 13.12 24.84 57.47
CA THR A 206 12.24 25.86 58.05
C THR A 206 11.19 25.23 58.97
N ALA A 207 10.57 24.10 58.52
CA ALA A 207 9.65 23.35 59.35
C ALA A 207 10.32 22.72 60.56
N GLU A 208 11.57 22.22 60.39
CA GLU A 208 12.37 21.68 61.50
C GLU A 208 12.83 22.80 62.43
N SER A 209 13.19 23.95 61.87
CA SER A 209 13.46 25.13 62.69
C SER A 209 12.24 25.56 63.47
N LYS A 210 11.03 25.58 62.82
CA LYS A 210 9.76 25.79 63.51
C LYS A 210 9.46 24.70 64.51
N ARG A 211 9.79 23.46 64.18
CA ARG A 211 9.61 22.30 65.09
C ARG A 211 10.56 22.41 66.27
N VAL A 212 11.83 22.85 66.03
CA VAL A 212 12.78 23.15 67.09
C VAL A 212 12.28 24.32 67.95
N GLU A 213 11.71 25.38 67.31
CA GLU A 213 11.08 26.48 68.01
C GLU A 213 9.86 26.06 68.80
N VAL A 214 9.01 25.22 68.15
CA VAL A 214 7.85 24.62 68.85
C VAL A 214 8.30 23.66 69.94
N GLU A 215 9.35 22.88 69.75
CA GLU A 215 9.95 22.03 70.76
C GLU A 215 10.62 22.82 71.87
N LYS A 216 11.30 23.91 71.50
CA LYS A 216 11.81 24.88 72.50
C LYS A 216 10.63 25.48 73.29
N ALA A 217 9.54 25.84 72.60
CA ALA A 217 8.31 26.32 73.22
C ALA A 217 7.67 25.24 74.05
N ARG A 218 7.69 23.97 73.58
CA ARG A 218 7.20 22.81 74.31
C ARG A 218 8.04 22.51 75.53
N VAL A 219 9.39 22.52 75.35
CA VAL A 219 10.35 22.37 76.46
C VAL A 219 10.19 23.51 77.44
N LYS A 220 10.02 24.75 76.95
CA LYS A 220 9.72 25.90 77.76
C LYS A 220 8.35 25.75 78.49
N SER A 221 7.32 25.25 77.69
CA SER A 221 6.01 24.97 78.24
C SER A 221 6.04 23.82 79.23
N GLU A 222 6.88 22.79 78.96
CA GLU A 222 7.10 21.68 79.84
C GLU A 222 7.89 22.08 81.08
N THR A 223 8.87 23.01 80.85
CA THR A 223 9.58 23.64 81.98
C THR A 223 8.64 24.49 82.82
N LEU A 224 7.76 25.25 82.19
CA LEU A 224 6.71 26.00 82.86
C LEU A 224 5.67 25.09 83.51
N ARG A 225 5.35 23.96 82.83
CA ARG A 225 4.52 22.91 83.42
C ARG A 225 5.21 22.23 84.60
N GLY A 226 6.49 21.93 84.43
CA GLY A 226 7.35 21.51 85.51
C GLY A 226 7.42 22.53 86.67
N GLN A 227 7.54 23.80 86.29
CA GLN A 227 7.51 24.90 87.28
C GLN A 227 6.08 25.02 87.89
N SER A 228 5.03 24.87 87.05
CA SER A 228 3.66 24.87 87.52
C SER A 228 3.35 23.60 88.36
N GLU A 229 3.89 22.46 87.98
CA GLU A 229 3.79 21.26 88.76
C GLU A 229 4.62 21.38 90.04
N ASN A 230 5.82 21.96 89.92
CA ASN A 230 6.61 22.31 91.13
C ASN A 230 5.87 23.35 92.01
N ALA A 231 5.16 24.30 91.36
CA ALA A 231 4.33 25.26 92.08
C ALA A 231 3.07 24.56 92.65
N ARG A 232 2.53 23.56 91.93
CA ARG A 232 1.42 22.69 92.42
C ARG A 232 1.92 21.83 93.54
N VAL A 233 3.09 21.19 93.36
CA VAL A 233 3.72 20.41 94.42
C VAL A 233 4.06 21.28 95.59
N ASN A 234 4.58 22.56 95.31
CA ASN A 234 4.78 23.50 96.36
C ASN A 234 3.51 24.04 96.99
N ALA A 235 2.42 24.19 96.15
CA ALA A 235 1.09 24.54 96.66
C ALA A 235 0.50 23.37 97.41
N GLU A 236 0.71 22.13 97.00
CA GLU A 236 0.36 20.92 97.71
C GLU A 236 1.24 20.75 98.95
N ASN A 237 2.53 21.08 98.89
CA ASN A 237 3.38 21.12 100.08
C ASN A 237 2.91 22.22 101.04
N ILE A 238 2.49 23.41 100.49
CA ILE A 238 1.88 24.48 101.29
C ILE A 238 0.53 24.04 101.87
N ARG A 239 -0.24 23.31 101.08
CA ARG A 239 -1.49 22.71 101.55
C ARG A 239 -1.19 21.65 102.57
N ALA A 240 -0.18 20.84 102.29
CA ALA A 240 0.31 19.84 103.26
C ALA A 240 0.88 20.54 104.54
N GLU A 241 1.51 21.70 104.34
CA GLU A 241 2.02 22.51 105.48
C GLU A 241 0.85 23.27 106.11
N ALA A 242 -0.20 23.68 105.33
CA ALA A 242 -1.40 24.27 105.93
C ALA A 242 -2.19 23.19 106.62
N GLU A 243 -2.24 21.96 106.18
CA GLU A 243 -2.81 20.81 106.88
C GLU A 243 -1.92 20.45 108.04
N LYS A 244 -0.62 20.56 107.82
CA LYS A 244 0.34 20.37 108.87
C LYS A 244 0.23 21.47 109.93
N SER A 245 -0.12 22.70 109.50
CA SER A 245 -0.45 23.81 110.39
C SER A 245 -1.78 23.62 111.16
N ARG A 246 -2.75 22.95 110.45
CA ARG A 246 -4.01 22.54 111.09
C ARG A 246 -3.78 21.42 112.04
N VAL A 247 -2.90 20.52 111.66
CA VAL A 247 -2.43 19.46 112.60
C VAL A 247 -1.60 20.05 113.66
N ASN A 248 -0.83 21.08 113.38
CA ASN A 248 0.01 21.80 114.33
C ASN A 248 -0.85 22.69 115.25
N ALA A 249 -2.04 23.23 114.76
CA ALA A 249 -2.97 23.92 115.62
C ALA A 249 -3.74 22.90 116.57
N GLU A 250 -3.96 21.67 116.12
CA GLU A 250 -4.33 20.60 116.95
C GLU A 250 -3.19 20.11 117.81
N GLY A 251 -1.93 20.17 117.24
CA GLY A 251 -0.63 20.01 117.93
C GLY A 251 -0.37 21.09 118.94
N GLY A 252 -0.89 22.37 118.76
CA GLY A 252 -0.83 23.47 119.75
C GLY A 252 -1.62 23.14 121.01
N ARG A 253 -2.65 22.33 120.83
CA ARG A 253 -3.40 21.78 122.02
C ARG A 253 -2.61 20.68 122.70
N VAL A 254 -1.80 20.00 121.97
CA VAL A 254 -0.86 19.03 122.48
C VAL A 254 0.42 19.69 122.96
N SER A 255 0.71 20.96 122.48
CA SER A 255 1.94 21.69 122.82
C SER A 255 1.90 22.39 124.17
N ALA A 256 0.72 22.53 124.80
CA ALA A 256 0.69 22.88 126.22
C ALA A 256 1.21 21.76 127.15
N GLU A 257 1.18 20.54 126.58
CA GLU A 257 1.84 19.37 127.25
C GLU A 257 3.30 19.30 126.79
N ASN A 258 3.68 19.90 125.68
CA ASN A 258 5.06 19.84 125.19
C ASN A 258 5.99 20.95 125.56
N GLU A 259 5.57 22.06 126.32
CA GLU A 259 6.50 23.01 126.83
C GLU A 259 7.37 22.38 127.93
N ARG A 260 7.01 21.35 128.48
CA ARG A 260 7.80 20.54 129.39
C ARG A 260 8.99 19.83 128.66
N VAL A 261 8.78 19.60 127.32
CA VAL A 261 9.73 18.92 126.42
C VAL A 261 10.71 19.95 125.78
N LYS A 262 10.36 21.23 125.76
CA LYS A 262 11.11 22.26 125.16
C LYS A 262 12.51 22.52 125.82
N SER A 263 12.66 22.35 127.16
CA SER A 263 13.92 22.43 127.80
C SER A 263 14.91 21.34 127.47
N GLU A 264 14.44 20.20 127.02
CA GLU A 264 15.26 19.16 126.47
C GLU A 264 15.56 19.39 125.00
N THR A 265 14.68 20.09 124.22
CA THR A 265 14.88 20.48 122.84
C THR A 265 15.94 21.57 122.50
N LEU A 266 16.12 22.56 123.44
CA LEU A 266 17.15 23.60 123.28
C LEU A 266 18.57 23.00 123.46
N ARG A 267 18.73 21.95 124.18
CA ARG A 267 20.01 21.18 124.21
C ARG A 267 20.29 20.44 122.96
N LYS A 268 19.28 19.91 122.29
CA LYS A 268 19.35 19.26 120.98
C LYS A 268 19.56 20.27 119.82
N GLN A 269 19.03 21.52 119.92
CA GLN A 269 19.22 22.53 118.90
C GLN A 269 20.64 22.98 118.81
N SER A 270 21.37 23.09 119.96
CA SER A 270 22.81 23.45 119.93
C SER A 270 23.66 22.36 119.30
N GLU A 271 23.35 21.16 119.50
CA GLU A 271 23.93 19.95 118.84
C GLU A 271 23.53 19.89 117.35
N GLN A 272 22.26 20.26 116.98
CA GLN A 272 21.77 20.35 115.58
C GLN A 272 22.44 21.57 114.81
N SER A 273 22.71 22.73 115.48
CA SER A 273 23.42 23.79 114.82
C SER A 273 24.86 23.40 114.42
N ARG A 274 25.54 22.70 115.33
CA ARG A 274 26.90 22.16 115.06
C ARG A 274 26.91 21.10 113.97
N SER A 275 25.81 20.28 113.88
CA SER A 275 25.62 19.32 112.82
C SER A 275 25.30 20.01 111.48
N ASN A 276 24.47 21.09 111.51
CA ASN A 276 24.20 21.91 110.33
C ASN A 276 25.42 22.66 109.76
N GLU A 277 26.28 23.16 110.64
CA GLU A 277 27.58 23.79 110.20
C GLU A 277 28.49 22.75 109.56
N GLU A 278 28.61 21.57 110.12
CA GLU A 278 29.35 20.43 109.57
C GLU A 278 28.64 19.95 108.25
N SER A 279 27.32 19.96 108.15
CA SER A 279 26.56 19.63 106.87
C SER A 279 26.79 20.74 105.84
N SER A 280 26.82 22.03 106.23
CA SER A 280 27.16 23.14 105.41
C SER A 280 28.56 23.02 104.82
N ARG A 281 29.58 22.71 105.77
CA ARG A 281 30.98 22.43 105.34
C ARG A 281 31.07 21.28 104.32
N GLN A 282 30.38 20.15 104.60
CA GLN A 282 30.28 18.99 103.71
C GLN A 282 29.59 19.41 102.36
N SER A 283 28.55 20.27 102.42
CA SER A 283 27.88 20.72 101.25
C SER A 283 28.77 21.61 100.39
N ALA A 284 29.51 22.54 101.04
CA ALA A 284 30.50 23.35 100.35
C ALA A 284 31.63 22.52 99.72
N GLU A 285 32.11 21.45 100.43
CA GLU A 285 33.12 20.56 99.86
C GLU A 285 32.48 19.69 98.70
N ARG A 286 31.22 19.29 98.78
CA ARG A 286 30.55 18.62 97.61
C ARG A 286 30.43 19.57 96.46
N THR A 287 30.09 20.86 96.74
CA THR A 287 30.06 21.85 95.68
C THR A 287 31.37 22.02 95.04
N ARG A 288 32.48 22.17 95.82
CA ARG A 288 33.86 22.25 95.32
C ARG A 288 34.23 20.99 94.51
N VAL A 289 33.88 19.85 94.94
CA VAL A 289 34.10 18.58 94.23
C VAL A 289 33.24 18.52 92.95
N SER A 290 31.99 19.01 93.00
CA SER A 290 31.13 19.10 91.83
C SER A 290 31.68 20.06 90.77
N GLU A 291 32.13 21.23 91.20
CA GLU A 291 32.80 22.26 90.39
C GLU A 291 34.08 21.73 89.74
N GLU A 292 34.91 21.01 90.52
CA GLU A 292 36.08 20.36 89.99
C GLU A 292 35.77 19.23 89.01
N ASN A 293 34.70 18.47 89.28
CA ASN A 293 34.20 17.46 88.31
C ASN A 293 33.63 18.12 87.06
N ALA A 294 32.88 19.22 87.21
CA ALA A 294 32.41 20.01 86.07
C ALA A 294 33.60 20.58 85.25
N ARG A 295 34.65 21.07 85.91
CA ARG A 295 35.87 21.54 85.25
C ARG A 295 36.58 20.40 84.50
N LYS A 296 36.72 19.25 85.12
CA LYS A 296 37.25 18.02 84.43
C LYS A 296 36.40 17.59 83.25
N GLN A 297 35.05 17.62 83.41
CA GLN A 297 34.11 17.31 82.32
C GLN A 297 34.23 18.33 81.17
N ALA A 298 34.36 19.65 81.54
CA ALA A 298 34.54 20.68 80.52
C ALA A 298 35.88 20.52 79.81
N GLU A 299 36.97 20.15 80.50
CA GLU A 299 38.25 19.87 79.87
C GLU A 299 38.20 18.60 79.03
N THR A 300 37.54 17.57 79.51
CA THR A 300 37.32 16.36 78.70
C THR A 300 36.48 16.70 77.39
N ALA A 301 35.45 17.53 77.58
CA ALA A 301 34.64 18.00 76.44
C ALA A 301 35.48 18.84 75.46
N ARG A 302 36.41 19.73 76.02
CA ARG A 302 37.35 20.53 75.18
C ARG A 302 38.29 19.61 74.39
N VAL A 303 38.87 18.58 75.06
CA VAL A 303 39.75 17.62 74.39
C VAL A 303 38.97 16.80 73.35
N THR A 304 37.80 16.39 73.67
CA THR A 304 36.96 15.69 72.71
C THR A 304 36.57 16.56 71.51
N ALA A 305 36.25 17.85 71.79
CA ALA A 305 35.96 18.81 70.71
C ALA A 305 37.23 19.08 69.83
N GLU A 306 38.43 19.16 70.45
CA GLU A 306 39.67 19.32 69.69
C GLU A 306 39.99 18.07 68.85
N GLN A 307 39.81 16.86 69.45
CA GLN A 307 39.91 15.60 68.64
C GLN A 307 38.94 15.54 67.51
N SER A 308 37.70 15.96 67.74
CA SER A 308 36.66 16.06 66.65
C SER A 308 37.09 17.04 65.58
N ARG A 309 37.65 18.23 66.00
CA ARG A 309 38.17 19.21 65.05
C ARG A 309 39.34 18.67 64.23
N VAL A 310 40.29 17.95 64.84
CA VAL A 310 41.38 17.26 64.14
C VAL A 310 40.83 16.18 63.17
N SER A 311 39.82 15.42 63.59
CA SER A 311 39.20 14.43 62.74
C SER A 311 38.52 15.09 61.53
N VAL A 312 37.73 16.15 61.76
CA VAL A 312 37.06 16.89 60.67
C VAL A 312 38.08 17.50 59.69
N GLU A 313 39.22 18.08 60.26
CA GLU A 313 40.28 18.61 59.39
C GLU A 313 40.98 17.52 58.61
N SER A 314 41.21 16.33 59.17
CA SER A 314 41.72 15.17 58.45
C SER A 314 40.75 14.72 57.33
N GLN A 315 39.46 14.72 57.65
CA GLN A 315 38.43 14.42 56.62
C GLN A 315 38.38 15.48 55.52
N ARG A 316 38.56 16.77 55.89
CA ARG A 316 38.66 17.87 54.92
C ARG A 316 39.89 17.73 54.00
N VAL A 317 41.06 17.41 54.55
CA VAL A 317 42.27 17.12 53.77
C VAL A 317 42.07 15.92 52.84
N THR A 318 41.42 14.85 53.34
CA THR A 318 41.10 13.68 52.51
C THR A 318 40.12 14.04 51.40
N ALA A 319 39.08 14.81 51.70
CA ALA A 319 38.07 15.26 50.72
C ALA A 319 38.75 16.16 49.66
N GLU A 320 39.65 17.07 50.02
CA GLU A 320 40.37 17.90 49.07
C GLU A 320 41.33 17.08 48.19
N THR A 321 42.01 16.07 48.77
CA THR A 321 42.81 15.13 47.99
C THR A 321 41.98 14.35 46.99
N ASN A 322 40.81 13.87 47.42
CA ASN A 322 39.86 13.17 46.55
C ASN A 322 39.33 14.11 45.45
N ARG A 323 39.04 15.36 45.78
CA ARG A 323 38.66 16.39 44.81
C ARG A 323 39.75 16.64 43.77
N ALA A 324 41.00 16.78 44.21
CA ALA A 324 42.16 16.97 43.32
C ALA A 324 42.37 15.74 42.40
N ASN A 325 42.18 14.51 42.93
CA ASN A 325 42.27 13.30 42.13
C ASN A 325 41.10 13.18 41.13
N ALA A 326 39.89 13.54 41.55
CA ALA A 326 38.73 13.58 40.66
C ALA A 326 38.89 14.60 39.56
N GLU A 327 39.48 15.78 39.84
CA GLU A 327 39.73 16.81 38.83
C GLU A 327 40.82 16.37 37.84
N ARG A 328 41.84 15.63 38.32
CA ARG A 328 42.86 15.04 37.44
C ARG A 328 42.22 13.98 36.51
N ALA A 329 41.42 13.09 37.09
CA ALA A 329 40.69 12.09 36.32
C ALA A 329 39.72 12.73 35.29
N ARG A 330 39.07 13.84 35.65
CA ARG A 330 38.21 14.59 34.73
C ARG A 330 39.04 15.24 33.61
N SER A 331 40.18 15.77 33.89
CA SER A 331 41.12 16.34 32.88
C SER A 331 41.63 15.25 31.92
N GLU A 332 41.99 14.07 32.47
CA GLU A 332 42.39 12.92 31.65
C GLU A 332 41.21 12.41 30.77
N ALA A 333 40.01 12.32 31.34
CA ALA A 333 38.82 11.93 30.60
C ALA A 333 38.48 12.94 29.49
N GLU A 334 38.65 14.25 29.76
CA GLU A 334 38.43 15.29 28.75
C GLU A 334 39.47 15.20 27.62
N THR A 335 40.73 14.94 27.97
CA THR A 335 41.79 14.73 26.97
C THR A 335 41.46 13.51 26.09
N ASN A 336 41.02 12.41 26.70
CA ASN A 336 40.59 11.21 25.96
C ASN A 336 39.38 11.49 25.10
N ARG A 337 38.42 12.32 25.59
CA ARG A 337 37.26 12.75 24.81
C ARG A 337 37.69 13.59 23.60
N VAL A 338 38.59 14.53 23.76
CA VAL A 338 39.11 15.34 22.64
C VAL A 338 39.82 14.46 21.60
N ASN A 339 40.65 13.52 22.04
CA ASN A 339 41.35 12.61 21.14
C ASN A 339 40.37 11.67 20.40
N ALA A 340 39.33 11.18 21.09
CA ALA A 340 38.28 10.37 20.49
C ALA A 340 37.45 11.18 19.47
N GLU A 341 37.19 12.46 19.78
CA GLU A 341 36.50 13.35 18.86
C GLU A 341 37.33 13.67 17.62
N GLN A 342 38.65 13.90 17.79
CA GLN A 342 39.56 14.06 16.66
C GLN A 342 39.57 12.81 15.78
N SER A 343 39.66 11.62 16.39
CA SER A 343 39.61 10.35 15.66
C SER A 343 38.27 10.16 14.91
N ARG A 344 37.16 10.63 15.50
CA ARG A 344 35.85 10.65 14.87
C ARG A 344 35.79 11.59 13.67
N VAL A 345 36.37 12.77 13.79
CA VAL A 345 36.48 13.77 12.71
C VAL A 345 37.29 13.19 11.54
N ASP A 346 38.45 12.59 11.86
CA ASP A 346 39.29 11.96 10.82
C ASP A 346 38.62 10.80 10.14
N ALA A 347 37.92 9.95 10.90
CA ALA A 347 37.11 8.85 10.35
C ALA A 347 35.95 9.35 9.47
N GLU A 348 35.31 10.47 9.88
CA GLU A 348 34.22 11.07 9.08
C GLU A 348 34.77 11.70 7.79
N ALA A 349 35.95 12.34 7.82
CA ALA A 349 36.59 12.83 6.60
C ALA A 349 36.92 11.71 5.62
N LEU A 350 37.40 10.56 6.11
CA LEU A 350 37.64 9.37 5.30
C LEU A 350 36.32 8.81 4.75
N ARG A 351 35.27 8.79 5.56
CA ARG A 351 33.92 8.37 5.15
C ARG A 351 33.36 9.27 4.03
N VAL A 352 33.47 10.57 4.20
CA VAL A 352 33.02 11.55 3.18
C VAL A 352 33.76 11.35 1.85
N THR A 353 35.07 11.12 1.92
CA THR A 353 35.88 10.85 0.71
C THR A 353 35.46 9.52 0.06
N ALA A 354 35.28 8.48 0.86
CA ALA A 354 34.83 7.17 0.35
C ALA A 354 33.41 7.23 -0.23
N ASP A 355 32.51 8.04 0.34
CA ASP A 355 31.15 8.26 -0.17
C ASP A 355 31.17 9.07 -1.47
N ALA A 356 32.04 10.08 -1.60
CA ALA A 356 32.24 10.80 -2.86
C ALA A 356 32.76 9.88 -3.97
N ASP A 357 33.76 9.05 -3.65
CA ASP A 357 34.29 8.05 -4.60
C ASP A 357 33.22 7.01 -4.99
N ARG A 358 32.41 6.55 -4.03
CA ARG A 358 31.32 5.65 -4.29
C ARG A 358 30.25 6.30 -5.17
N THR A 359 29.89 7.53 -4.88
CA THR A 359 28.94 8.32 -5.67
C THR A 359 29.42 8.49 -7.11
N ASN A 360 30.70 8.83 -7.32
CA ASN A 360 31.28 8.97 -8.65
C ASN A 360 31.30 7.63 -9.40
N LYS A 361 31.67 6.53 -8.76
CA LYS A 361 31.61 5.19 -9.34
C LYS A 361 30.19 4.77 -9.67
N THR A 362 29.24 5.08 -8.78
CA THR A 362 27.82 4.80 -9.02
C THR A 362 27.27 5.61 -10.18
N ASN A 363 27.58 6.91 -10.26
CA ASN A 363 27.15 7.77 -11.36
C ASN A 363 27.75 7.33 -12.70
N THR A 364 29.02 6.90 -12.71
CA THR A 364 29.66 6.35 -13.92
C THR A 364 29.01 5.02 -14.33
N ALA A 365 28.73 4.14 -13.37
CA ALA A 365 28.05 2.89 -13.63
C ALA A 365 26.60 3.10 -14.08
N LEU A 366 25.89 4.07 -13.47
CA LEU A 366 24.53 4.47 -13.89
C LEU A 366 24.53 5.02 -15.31
N LYS A 367 25.48 5.87 -15.68
CA LYS A 367 25.59 6.40 -17.04
C LYS A 367 25.88 5.30 -18.04
N THR A 368 26.81 4.40 -17.74
CA THR A 368 27.07 3.22 -18.59
C THR A 368 25.83 2.32 -18.70
N LEU A 369 25.06 2.19 -17.61
CA LEU A 369 23.80 1.47 -17.57
C LEU A 369 22.71 2.19 -18.37
N GLU A 370 22.60 3.51 -18.24
CA GLU A 370 21.65 4.34 -19.03
C GLU A 370 21.93 4.24 -20.51
N ASP A 371 23.20 4.27 -20.92
CA ASP A 371 23.61 4.13 -22.33
C ASP A 371 23.33 2.70 -22.85
N ALA A 372 23.52 1.67 -22.01
CA ALA A 372 23.19 0.29 -22.34
C ALA A 372 21.67 0.02 -22.36
N VAL A 373 20.94 0.59 -21.40
CA VAL A 373 19.47 0.52 -21.31
C VAL A 373 18.81 1.34 -22.41
N ALA A 374 19.42 2.42 -22.89
CA ALA A 374 18.91 3.18 -24.03
C ALA A 374 18.85 2.31 -25.30
N SER A 375 19.83 1.44 -25.52
CA SER A 375 19.82 0.51 -26.65
C SER A 375 18.82 -0.65 -26.48
N GLU A 376 18.47 -1.01 -25.25
CA GLU A 376 17.49 -2.08 -24.91
C GLU A 376 16.05 -1.54 -24.72
N ARG A 377 15.90 -0.21 -24.51
CA ARG A 377 14.58 0.43 -24.44
C ARG A 377 13.75 0.27 -25.73
N GLU A 378 14.43 0.05 -26.84
CA GLU A 378 13.79 -0.21 -28.13
C GLU A 378 12.98 -1.52 -28.12
N LYS A 379 13.36 -2.50 -27.29
CA LYS A 379 12.74 -3.82 -27.24
C LYS A 379 11.28 -3.79 -26.79
N TYR A 380 10.92 -2.87 -25.85
CA TYR A 380 9.54 -2.67 -25.38
C TYR A 380 9.10 -1.22 -25.52
N SER A 381 9.73 -0.49 -26.44
CA SER A 381 9.32 0.88 -26.77
C SER A 381 7.96 0.89 -27.45
N GLN A 382 7.30 2.04 -27.46
CA GLN A 382 6.11 2.23 -28.30
C GLN A 382 6.37 1.80 -29.74
N HIS A 383 7.51 2.17 -30.27
CA HIS A 383 7.94 1.83 -31.64
C HIS A 383 8.06 0.32 -31.88
N PHE A 384 8.56 -0.45 -30.90
CA PHE A 384 8.53 -1.90 -30.98
C PHE A 384 7.09 -2.44 -31.13
N PHE A 385 6.16 -1.97 -30.29
CA PHE A 385 4.77 -2.41 -30.35
C PHE A 385 4.06 -1.89 -31.60
N GLU A 386 4.35 -0.67 -32.06
CA GLU A 386 3.88 -0.16 -33.35
C GLU A 386 4.23 -1.13 -34.47
N ASN A 387 5.49 -1.53 -34.55
CA ASN A 387 5.97 -2.47 -35.55
C ASN A 387 5.39 -3.86 -35.37
N ALA A 388 5.39 -4.39 -34.15
CA ALA A 388 4.87 -5.71 -33.85
C ALA A 388 3.38 -5.82 -34.19
N PHE A 389 2.59 -4.81 -33.83
CA PHE A 389 1.15 -4.81 -34.09
C PHE A 389 0.80 -4.40 -35.54
N ALA A 390 1.61 -3.56 -36.17
CA ALA A 390 1.36 -3.13 -37.56
C ALA A 390 1.16 -4.32 -38.51
N LEU A 391 1.95 -5.38 -38.34
CA LEU A 391 1.84 -6.59 -39.17
C LEU A 391 0.69 -7.51 -38.78
N GLN A 392 0.11 -7.33 -37.60
CA GLN A 392 -0.98 -8.13 -37.10
C GLN A 392 -2.35 -7.47 -37.31
N ARG A 393 -2.37 -6.16 -37.65
CA ARG A 393 -3.60 -5.44 -37.94
C ARG A 393 -4.24 -5.96 -39.22
N THR A 394 -5.53 -6.24 -39.13
CA THR A 394 -6.28 -6.90 -40.21
C THR A 394 -7.33 -5.98 -40.85
N GLY A 395 -7.67 -4.86 -40.21
CA GLY A 395 -8.77 -4.00 -40.63
C GLY A 395 -10.15 -4.64 -40.48
N LYS A 396 -10.23 -5.83 -39.88
CA LYS A 396 -11.50 -6.51 -39.59
C LYS A 396 -12.33 -5.70 -38.62
N VAL A 397 -13.66 -5.84 -38.80
CA VAL A 397 -14.65 -5.10 -38.03
C VAL A 397 -15.49 -6.06 -37.23
N TYR A 398 -15.48 -5.88 -35.92
CA TYR A 398 -16.26 -6.73 -35.01
C TYR A 398 -17.39 -5.89 -34.43
N THR A 399 -18.62 -6.22 -34.80
CA THR A 399 -19.81 -5.45 -34.42
C THR A 399 -20.76 -6.33 -33.61
N VAL A 400 -21.47 -5.71 -32.68
CA VAL A 400 -22.61 -6.27 -31.99
C VAL A 400 -23.73 -5.22 -31.96
N LYS A 401 -24.96 -5.64 -32.12
CA LYS A 401 -26.14 -4.80 -31.93
C LYS A 401 -27.03 -5.34 -30.82
N PHE A 402 -27.69 -4.46 -30.13
CA PHE A 402 -28.66 -4.76 -29.08
C PHE A 402 -29.93 -3.98 -29.29
N PRO A 403 -31.08 -4.49 -28.90
CA PRO A 403 -32.31 -3.73 -29.03
C PRO A 403 -32.29 -2.49 -28.14
N LEU A 404 -32.84 -1.39 -28.62
CA LEU A 404 -33.16 -0.25 -27.78
C LEU A 404 -34.25 -0.63 -26.77
N TRP A 405 -34.17 -0.11 -25.53
CA TRP A 405 -35.18 -0.42 -24.50
C TRP A 405 -36.64 -0.24 -24.96
N LYS A 406 -36.89 0.84 -25.72
CA LYS A 406 -38.22 1.11 -26.33
C LYS A 406 -38.69 0.07 -27.30
N THR A 407 -37.80 -0.75 -27.85
CA THR A 407 -38.11 -1.78 -28.87
C THR A 407 -38.22 -3.14 -28.24
N SER A 408 -37.27 -3.52 -27.38
CA SER A 408 -37.25 -4.78 -26.67
C SER A 408 -36.44 -4.71 -25.40
N HIS A 409 -36.82 -5.44 -24.36
CA HIS A 409 -36.11 -5.54 -23.10
C HIS A 409 -35.06 -6.64 -23.05
N LEU A 410 -34.86 -7.39 -24.16
CA LEU A 410 -33.91 -8.49 -24.21
C LEU A 410 -32.48 -7.99 -24.08
N ALA A 411 -31.70 -8.70 -23.28
CA ALA A 411 -30.28 -8.45 -23.13
C ALA A 411 -29.43 -9.05 -24.25
N GLU A 412 -30.00 -10.04 -24.95
CA GLU A 412 -29.29 -10.75 -26.02
C GLU A 412 -29.23 -9.87 -27.27
N GLY A 413 -28.02 -9.80 -27.85
CA GLY A 413 -27.73 -9.09 -29.07
C GLY A 413 -27.36 -10.01 -30.22
N GLU A 414 -27.10 -9.40 -31.37
CA GLU A 414 -26.66 -10.11 -32.58
C GLU A 414 -25.25 -9.65 -32.95
N LYS A 415 -24.35 -10.61 -33.19
CA LYS A 415 -22.98 -10.34 -33.67
C LYS A 415 -23.01 -10.22 -35.18
N LEU A 416 -22.36 -9.17 -35.65
CA LEU A 416 -22.35 -8.77 -37.09
C LEU A 416 -20.90 -8.67 -37.58
N ASP A 417 -20.74 -8.49 -38.89
CA ASP A 417 -19.47 -8.34 -39.56
C ASP A 417 -18.52 -9.52 -39.27
N ASP A 418 -17.24 -9.28 -39.02
CA ASP A 418 -16.26 -10.31 -38.66
C ASP A 418 -16.50 -10.93 -37.25
N ASN A 419 -17.44 -10.38 -36.49
CA ASN A 419 -17.85 -10.94 -35.20
C ASN A 419 -18.92 -12.06 -35.34
N ALA A 420 -19.57 -12.15 -36.51
CA ALA A 420 -20.62 -13.11 -36.73
C ALA A 420 -20.12 -14.55 -36.59
N GLY A 421 -20.85 -15.36 -35.82
CA GLY A 421 -20.55 -16.78 -35.61
C GLY A 421 -19.39 -17.06 -34.62
N LEU A 422 -18.64 -16.04 -34.12
CA LEU A 422 -17.61 -16.26 -33.13
C LEU A 422 -18.22 -16.55 -31.76
N VAL A 423 -17.64 -17.53 -31.07
CA VAL A 423 -18.14 -18.04 -29.79
C VAL A 423 -17.06 -17.86 -28.71
N LEU A 424 -17.47 -17.35 -27.54
CA LEU A 424 -16.70 -17.37 -26.31
C LEU A 424 -17.48 -18.13 -25.24
N GLU A 425 -16.91 -19.22 -24.75
CA GLU A 425 -17.34 -19.92 -23.55
C GLU A 425 -16.29 -19.70 -22.47
N PRO A 426 -16.69 -19.24 -21.27
CA PRO A 426 -15.73 -19.07 -20.15
C PRO A 426 -15.11 -20.42 -19.74
N SER A 427 -13.86 -20.34 -19.27
CA SER A 427 -13.08 -21.47 -18.76
C SER A 427 -13.19 -21.59 -17.24
N THR A 428 -12.94 -22.79 -16.72
CA THR A 428 -12.70 -23.03 -15.29
C THR A 428 -11.23 -23.39 -15.06
N LYS A 429 -10.85 -23.77 -13.86
CA LYS A 429 -9.51 -24.29 -13.59
C LYS A 429 -9.29 -25.73 -14.11
N THR A 430 -10.35 -26.45 -14.44
CA THR A 430 -10.29 -27.84 -14.94
C THR A 430 -10.80 -27.98 -16.37
N ILE A 431 -11.67 -27.08 -16.82
CA ILE A 431 -12.33 -27.14 -18.12
C ILE A 431 -11.99 -25.90 -18.93
N ARG A 432 -11.35 -26.10 -20.08
CA ARG A 432 -11.11 -25.04 -21.05
C ARG A 432 -12.36 -24.82 -21.91
N GLY A 433 -12.88 -23.60 -21.86
CA GLY A 433 -13.99 -23.19 -22.73
C GLY A 433 -13.52 -22.92 -24.18
N ARG A 434 -14.47 -22.97 -25.13
CA ARG A 434 -14.22 -22.52 -26.50
C ARG A 434 -14.01 -21.01 -26.53
N ASN A 435 -12.92 -20.56 -27.17
CA ASN A 435 -12.63 -19.15 -27.36
C ASN A 435 -12.13 -18.93 -28.79
N ASP A 436 -13.02 -18.50 -29.68
CA ASP A 436 -12.67 -18.22 -31.07
C ASP A 436 -11.89 -16.90 -31.23
N TYR A 437 -11.83 -16.07 -30.18
CA TYR A 437 -11.09 -14.79 -30.16
C TYR A 437 -9.62 -14.91 -29.74
N LYS A 438 -9.21 -16.07 -29.20
CA LYS A 438 -7.88 -16.25 -28.59
C LYS A 438 -6.71 -15.97 -29.56
N ASP A 439 -6.89 -16.23 -30.83
CA ASP A 439 -5.89 -16.06 -31.88
C ASP A 439 -6.13 -14.82 -32.75
N ILE A 440 -7.18 -14.05 -32.50
CA ILE A 440 -7.46 -12.78 -33.16
C ILE A 440 -6.62 -11.68 -32.50
N PRO A 441 -5.71 -11.03 -33.22
CA PRO A 441 -4.77 -10.08 -32.63
C PRO A 441 -5.43 -8.96 -31.83
N LEU A 442 -6.56 -8.44 -32.27
CA LEU A 442 -7.33 -7.40 -31.60
C LEU A 442 -7.80 -7.79 -30.20
N PHE A 443 -8.02 -9.08 -29.96
CA PHE A 443 -8.50 -9.59 -28.65
C PHE A 443 -7.43 -10.35 -27.87
N LYS A 444 -6.26 -10.55 -28.46
CA LYS A 444 -5.13 -11.19 -27.81
C LYS A 444 -4.51 -10.23 -26.80
N THR A 445 -4.29 -10.73 -25.60
CA THR A 445 -3.73 -9.92 -24.51
C THR A 445 -2.54 -10.60 -23.85
N TYR A 446 -1.64 -9.80 -23.28
CA TYR A 446 -0.40 -10.26 -22.67
C TYR A 446 -0.28 -9.69 -21.26
N ASP A 447 0.27 -10.46 -20.33
CA ASP A 447 0.63 -9.96 -19.01
C ASP A 447 2.02 -9.30 -19.10
N VAL A 448 2.13 -8.06 -18.66
CA VAL A 448 3.35 -7.27 -18.75
C VAL A 448 3.65 -6.54 -17.44
N ASN A 449 4.92 -6.28 -17.18
CA ASN A 449 5.29 -5.24 -16.23
C ASN A 449 5.39 -3.90 -16.97
N ALA A 450 4.78 -2.87 -16.42
CA ALA A 450 4.78 -1.54 -17.02
C ALA A 450 4.72 -0.46 -15.95
N TYR A 451 5.09 0.75 -16.33
CA TYR A 451 4.98 1.94 -15.48
C TYR A 451 4.70 3.17 -16.34
N VAL A 452 4.31 4.27 -15.71
CA VAL A 452 4.22 5.59 -16.32
C VAL A 452 5.24 6.51 -15.66
N ASP A 453 5.98 7.25 -16.46
CA ASP A 453 6.99 8.20 -15.98
C ASP A 453 6.39 9.57 -15.62
N ASN A 454 7.27 10.51 -15.24
CA ASN A 454 6.85 11.85 -14.83
C ASN A 454 6.43 12.76 -15.99
N ASP A 455 6.67 12.34 -17.21
CA ASP A 455 6.25 13.03 -18.44
C ASP A 455 4.94 12.46 -18.99
N GLY A 456 4.45 11.37 -18.39
CA GLY A 456 3.22 10.69 -18.78
C GLY A 456 3.42 9.64 -19.86
N VAL A 457 4.66 9.28 -20.17
CA VAL A 457 4.97 8.20 -21.10
C VAL A 457 4.84 6.86 -20.40
N ARG A 458 4.14 5.92 -21.04
CA ARG A 458 3.91 4.58 -20.54
C ARG A 458 4.96 3.63 -21.10
N HIS A 459 5.65 2.92 -20.21
CA HIS A 459 6.76 2.04 -20.56
C HIS A 459 6.42 0.61 -20.17
N VAL A 460 6.60 -0.33 -21.10
CA VAL A 460 6.58 -1.77 -20.81
C VAL A 460 8.02 -2.20 -20.54
N THR A 461 8.22 -2.94 -19.44
CA THR A 461 9.56 -3.36 -19.00
C THR A 461 9.82 -4.86 -19.14
N ALA A 462 8.78 -5.67 -19.14
CA ALA A 462 8.87 -7.11 -19.36
C ALA A 462 7.51 -7.68 -19.79
N ILE A 463 7.52 -8.74 -20.58
CA ILE A 463 6.34 -9.52 -20.96
C ILE A 463 6.41 -10.87 -20.24
N LYS A 464 5.27 -11.43 -19.83
CA LYS A 464 5.20 -12.76 -19.19
C LYS A 464 5.81 -13.82 -20.09
N GLY A 465 6.76 -14.57 -19.54
CA GLY A 465 7.65 -15.46 -20.28
C GLY A 465 9.10 -14.99 -20.28
N ASP A 466 9.33 -13.69 -20.15
CA ASP A 466 10.66 -13.16 -19.92
C ASP A 466 11.13 -13.44 -18.49
N ARG A 467 12.40 -13.73 -18.32
CA ARG A 467 12.98 -13.98 -16.98
C ARG A 467 12.88 -12.76 -16.04
N ASN A 468 12.74 -11.57 -16.60
CA ASN A 468 12.63 -10.29 -15.88
C ASN A 468 11.19 -9.95 -15.47
N PHE A 469 10.22 -10.69 -15.99
CA PHE A 469 8.84 -10.52 -15.59
C PHE A 469 8.66 -10.90 -14.12
N LYS A 470 8.03 -10.03 -13.35
CA LYS A 470 7.72 -10.24 -11.94
C LYS A 470 6.24 -9.96 -11.70
N ASP A 471 5.54 -10.93 -11.12
CA ASP A 471 4.12 -10.78 -10.79
C ASP A 471 3.87 -10.50 -9.30
N THR A 472 4.92 -10.50 -8.48
CA THR A 472 4.85 -10.32 -7.02
C THR A 472 5.69 -9.14 -6.54
N GLY A 473 5.47 -8.72 -5.30
CA GLY A 473 6.22 -7.66 -4.65
C GLY A 473 5.92 -6.27 -5.22
N LYS A 474 6.91 -5.39 -5.27
CA LYS A 474 6.76 -4.00 -5.73
C LYS A 474 6.72 -3.87 -7.28
N ASN A 475 6.12 -4.82 -7.95
CA ASN A 475 5.97 -4.82 -9.40
C ASN A 475 4.50 -4.65 -9.78
N ASP A 476 4.25 -3.83 -10.79
CA ASP A 476 2.92 -3.73 -11.37
C ASP A 476 2.79 -4.69 -12.53
N VAL A 477 1.69 -5.41 -12.53
CA VAL A 477 1.30 -6.26 -13.66
C VAL A 477 0.11 -5.63 -14.35
N PHE A 478 0.27 -5.41 -15.66
CA PHE A 478 -0.78 -4.93 -16.54
C PHE A 478 -1.12 -6.00 -17.57
N VAL A 479 -2.32 -5.93 -18.06
CA VAL A 479 -2.77 -6.65 -19.24
C VAL A 479 -2.63 -5.69 -20.42
N LEU A 480 -1.74 -6.05 -21.35
CA LEU A 480 -1.49 -5.31 -22.57
C LEU A 480 -2.33 -5.91 -23.69
N GLY A 481 -3.05 -5.07 -24.41
CA GLY A 481 -3.75 -5.40 -25.64
C GLY A 481 -3.36 -4.46 -26.78
N MET A 482 -3.66 -4.82 -28.02
CA MET A 482 -3.49 -3.95 -29.18
C MET A 482 -4.40 -2.71 -29.04
N SER A 483 -3.92 -1.54 -29.46
CA SER A 483 -4.77 -0.35 -29.58
C SER A 483 -5.85 -0.57 -30.64
N TYR A 484 -7.01 0.01 -30.40
CA TYR A 484 -8.18 -0.23 -31.24
C TYR A 484 -8.99 1.04 -31.47
N TYR A 485 -9.78 1.01 -32.52
CA TYR A 485 -10.73 2.05 -32.88
C TYR A 485 -12.15 1.53 -32.61
N GLU A 486 -13.01 2.39 -32.16
CA GLU A 486 -14.35 2.03 -31.76
C GLU A 486 -15.39 3.00 -32.29
N LYS A 487 -16.60 2.48 -32.50
CA LYS A 487 -17.75 3.24 -32.96
C LYS A 487 -19.01 2.78 -32.23
N THR A 488 -19.88 3.73 -31.91
CA THR A 488 -21.24 3.44 -31.45
C THR A 488 -22.23 4.29 -32.21
N TRP A 489 -23.36 3.72 -32.55
CA TRP A 489 -24.47 4.40 -33.20
C TRP A 489 -25.77 3.70 -32.88
N ALA A 490 -26.91 4.28 -33.24
CA ALA A 490 -28.22 3.68 -33.10
C ALA A 490 -29.07 4.00 -34.33
N ASP A 491 -30.00 3.09 -34.64
CA ASP A 491 -31.12 3.31 -35.52
C ASP A 491 -32.44 3.36 -34.68
N ASP A 492 -33.59 3.18 -35.32
CA ASP A 492 -34.89 3.22 -34.63
C ASP A 492 -35.15 2.02 -33.70
N GLN A 493 -34.44 0.92 -33.88
CA GLN A 493 -34.68 -0.35 -33.17
C GLN A 493 -33.52 -0.81 -32.32
N TYR A 494 -32.28 -0.54 -32.76
CA TYR A 494 -31.06 -1.11 -32.17
C TYR A 494 -30.04 -0.01 -31.89
N TRP A 495 -29.22 -0.24 -30.88
CA TRP A 495 -27.93 0.44 -30.73
C TRP A 495 -26.81 -0.56 -31.05
N TYR A 496 -25.71 -0.04 -31.55
CA TYR A 496 -24.59 -0.77 -32.08
C TYR A 496 -23.32 -0.38 -31.39
N TYR A 497 -22.43 -1.33 -31.17
CA TYR A 497 -21.05 -1.11 -30.80
C TYR A 497 -20.13 -1.92 -31.70
N SER A 498 -19.03 -1.30 -32.13
CA SER A 498 -18.09 -1.90 -33.06
C SER A 498 -16.65 -1.56 -32.73
N ARG A 499 -15.76 -2.54 -32.94
CA ARG A 499 -14.30 -2.37 -32.82
C ARG A 499 -13.60 -2.80 -34.11
N THR A 500 -12.45 -2.13 -34.38
CA THR A 500 -11.50 -2.53 -35.42
C THR A 500 -10.08 -2.20 -34.95
N ASP A 501 -9.09 -2.88 -35.50
CA ASP A 501 -7.68 -2.65 -35.20
C ASP A 501 -7.05 -1.56 -36.09
N MET A 502 -7.77 -1.02 -37.06
CA MET A 502 -7.29 0.03 -37.98
C MET A 502 -8.20 1.26 -37.96
N PRO A 503 -7.66 2.45 -38.30
CA PRO A 503 -8.47 3.64 -38.49
C PRO A 503 -9.54 3.41 -39.57
N LYS A 504 -10.76 3.88 -39.31
CA LYS A 504 -11.90 3.75 -40.22
C LYS A 504 -12.84 4.93 -40.02
N ASP A 505 -13.53 5.35 -41.08
CA ASP A 505 -14.46 6.47 -41.03
C ASP A 505 -15.54 6.29 -39.95
N GLY A 506 -15.66 7.31 -39.13
CA GLY A 506 -16.60 7.34 -38.01
C GLY A 506 -16.19 6.50 -36.80
N TYR A 507 -14.98 5.93 -36.81
CA TYR A 507 -14.38 5.27 -35.65
C TYR A 507 -13.41 6.23 -34.94
N THR A 508 -13.41 6.18 -33.62
CA THR A 508 -12.52 6.95 -32.77
C THR A 508 -11.52 6.01 -32.10
N ILE A 509 -10.25 6.42 -32.00
CA ILE A 509 -9.27 5.67 -31.21
C ILE A 509 -9.72 5.57 -29.74
N ALA A 510 -9.57 4.41 -29.12
CA ALA A 510 -9.94 4.23 -27.72
C ALA A 510 -9.18 5.21 -26.80
N ARG A 511 -9.87 5.83 -25.86
CA ARG A 511 -9.34 6.92 -25.01
C ARG A 511 -8.07 6.50 -24.26
N GLU A 512 -7.99 5.28 -23.79
CA GLU A 512 -6.83 4.69 -23.12
C GLU A 512 -5.60 4.55 -24.01
N CYS A 513 -5.75 4.72 -25.31
CA CYS A 513 -4.67 4.68 -26.31
C CYS A 513 -4.15 6.07 -26.71
N ILE A 514 -4.59 7.13 -26.07
CA ILE A 514 -4.12 8.49 -26.36
C ILE A 514 -2.97 8.85 -25.43
N ASN A 515 -1.86 9.29 -26.01
CA ASN A 515 -0.70 9.80 -25.29
C ASN A 515 -0.93 11.25 -24.83
N ARG A 516 -0.04 11.74 -23.94
CA ARG A 516 -0.12 13.11 -23.44
C ARG A 516 0.01 14.17 -24.53
N ASP A 517 0.79 13.92 -25.53
CA ASP A 517 1.00 14.79 -26.70
C ASP A 517 -0.09 14.67 -27.77
N GLY A 518 -1.14 13.88 -27.52
CA GLY A 518 -2.22 13.63 -28.45
C GLY A 518 -1.92 12.56 -29.51
N THR A 519 -0.73 12.00 -29.53
CA THR A 519 -0.41 10.87 -30.43
C THR A 519 -1.08 9.57 -29.94
N THR A 520 -1.15 8.58 -30.81
CA THR A 520 -1.74 7.28 -30.50
C THR A 520 -0.71 6.33 -29.91
N GLN A 521 -0.99 5.74 -28.76
CA GLN A 521 -0.24 4.62 -28.22
C GLN A 521 -0.63 3.32 -28.93
N PRO A 522 0.31 2.46 -29.28
CA PRO A 522 0.01 1.24 -30.05
C PRO A 522 -0.67 0.14 -29.23
N TYR A 523 -0.76 0.27 -27.92
CA TYR A 523 -1.32 -0.71 -27.00
C TYR A 523 -2.17 -0.08 -25.91
N THR A 524 -3.01 -0.90 -25.29
CA THR A 524 -3.73 -0.60 -24.06
C THR A 524 -2.98 -1.20 -22.87
N LEU A 525 -3.11 -0.60 -21.69
CA LEU A 525 -2.64 -1.14 -20.41
C LEU A 525 -3.76 -1.09 -19.39
N THR A 526 -4.21 -2.26 -18.93
CA THR A 526 -5.19 -2.36 -17.84
C THR A 526 -4.55 -3.10 -16.69
N ALA A 527 -4.58 -2.57 -15.47
CA ALA A 527 -4.00 -3.27 -14.32
C ALA A 527 -4.65 -4.65 -14.16
N LYS A 528 -3.82 -5.70 -14.09
CA LYS A 528 -4.28 -7.08 -14.00
C LYS A 528 -4.98 -7.36 -12.68
N TYR A 529 -4.39 -6.89 -11.59
CA TYR A 529 -4.81 -7.17 -10.23
C TYR A 529 -5.45 -5.96 -9.59
N LEU A 530 -6.31 -6.22 -8.61
CA LEU A 530 -6.76 -5.19 -7.69
C LEU A 530 -5.58 -4.60 -6.92
N THR A 531 -5.72 -3.34 -6.57
CA THR A 531 -4.68 -2.62 -5.82
C THR A 531 -4.48 -3.23 -4.44
N SER A 532 -3.23 -3.55 -4.16
CA SER A 532 -2.71 -3.84 -2.83
C SER A 532 -1.64 -2.82 -2.47
N PHE A 533 -1.38 -2.61 -1.18
CA PHE A 533 -0.40 -1.62 -0.74
C PHE A 533 0.86 -2.29 -0.20
N ILE A 534 2.01 -1.81 -0.67
CA ILE A 534 3.33 -2.13 -0.14
C ILE A 534 4.01 -0.81 0.18
N ASP A 535 4.41 -0.61 1.44
CA ASP A 535 5.04 0.62 1.93
C ASP A 535 4.24 1.89 1.56
N ASP A 536 2.91 1.83 1.78
CA ASP A 536 1.94 2.89 1.52
C ASP A 536 1.86 3.38 0.06
N LYS A 537 2.34 2.56 -0.87
CA LYS A 537 2.18 2.77 -2.31
C LYS A 537 1.29 1.68 -2.92
N PRO A 538 0.40 2.04 -3.85
CA PRO A 538 -0.47 1.08 -4.51
C PRO A 538 0.28 0.27 -5.56
N TYR A 539 0.00 -1.04 -5.64
CA TYR A 539 0.56 -1.93 -6.64
C TYR A 539 -0.51 -2.89 -7.19
N SER A 540 -0.43 -3.16 -8.50
CA SER A 540 -1.12 -4.25 -9.16
C SER A 540 -0.23 -5.49 -9.12
N THR A 541 -0.29 -6.25 -8.02
CA THR A 541 0.64 -7.34 -7.72
C THR A 541 -0.08 -8.59 -7.22
N LYS A 542 0.51 -9.76 -7.47
CA LYS A 542 -0.04 -11.08 -7.14
C LYS A 542 0.17 -11.45 -5.68
N GLY A 543 -0.73 -12.26 -5.14
CA GLY A 543 -0.58 -12.92 -3.83
C GLY A 543 -0.88 -12.01 -2.65
N MET A 544 -1.62 -10.94 -2.87
CA MET A 544 -1.96 -9.96 -1.85
C MET A 544 -3.48 -9.89 -1.63
N ALA A 545 -3.90 -9.59 -0.41
CA ALA A 545 -5.27 -9.16 -0.18
C ALA A 545 -5.48 -7.77 -0.80
N PRO A 546 -6.61 -7.51 -1.48
CA PRO A 546 -6.95 -6.17 -1.93
C PRO A 546 -7.00 -5.18 -0.76
N ALA A 547 -6.57 -3.95 -1.00
CA ALA A 547 -6.58 -2.90 0.00
C ALA A 547 -8.01 -2.62 0.48
N ARG A 548 -8.22 -2.57 1.78
CA ARG A 548 -9.51 -2.32 2.39
C ARG A 548 -9.42 -1.42 3.61
N TYR A 549 -10.53 -0.82 3.98
CA TYR A 549 -10.65 -0.03 5.19
C TYR A 549 -11.00 -0.89 6.40
N CYS A 550 -10.38 -0.60 7.55
CA CYS A 550 -10.74 -1.14 8.86
C CYS A 550 -10.76 0.01 9.88
N SER A 551 -11.92 0.29 10.46
CA SER A 551 -12.15 1.47 11.29
C SER A 551 -11.42 1.50 12.63
N ASN A 552 -10.95 0.36 13.10
CA ASN A 552 -10.21 0.24 14.34
C ASN A 552 -9.04 -0.73 14.15
N PRO A 553 -8.04 -0.35 13.34
CA PRO A 553 -6.90 -1.20 13.09
C PRO A 553 -6.07 -1.33 14.37
N ASN A 554 -5.68 -2.55 14.71
CA ASN A 554 -4.56 -2.80 15.59
C ASN A 554 -3.29 -2.97 14.74
N GLU A 555 -2.11 -3.04 15.34
CA GLU A 555 -0.84 -3.16 14.63
C GLU A 555 -0.75 -4.40 13.71
N LYS A 556 -1.56 -5.42 13.97
CA LYS A 556 -1.63 -6.66 13.18
C LYS A 556 -2.54 -6.55 11.95
N ILE A 557 -3.43 -5.55 11.93
CA ILE A 557 -4.42 -5.36 10.87
C ILE A 557 -4.18 -4.01 10.22
N LYS A 558 -3.42 -4.02 9.12
CA LYS A 558 -3.16 -2.80 8.37
C LYS A 558 -4.42 -2.38 7.61
N SER A 559 -4.84 -1.14 7.84
CA SER A 559 -5.99 -0.53 7.21
C SER A 559 -5.54 0.57 6.25
N TYR A 560 -6.24 0.67 5.13
CA TYR A 560 -6.04 1.74 4.16
C TYR A 560 -7.36 2.45 3.92
N ASN A 561 -7.35 3.76 4.04
CA ASN A 561 -8.51 4.55 3.62
C ASN A 561 -8.61 4.46 2.10
N ASN A 562 -9.63 3.76 1.61
CA ASN A 562 -9.86 3.46 0.19
C ASN A 562 -10.93 4.36 -0.46
N SER A 563 -11.21 5.52 0.12
CA SER A 563 -12.10 6.50 -0.48
C SER A 563 -11.50 7.13 -1.74
N TYR A 564 -12.34 7.70 -2.60
CA TYR A 564 -11.92 8.47 -3.77
C TYR A 564 -10.81 9.49 -3.43
N TYR A 565 -10.99 10.27 -2.35
CA TYR A 565 -9.99 11.26 -1.93
C TYR A 565 -8.65 10.64 -1.53
N SER A 566 -8.68 9.53 -0.81
CA SER A 566 -7.45 8.90 -0.34
C SER A 566 -6.69 8.19 -1.45
N LEU A 567 -7.39 7.66 -2.46
CA LEU A 567 -6.76 7.06 -3.64
C LEU A 567 -5.93 8.09 -4.42
N ILE A 568 -6.39 9.35 -4.50
CA ILE A 568 -5.61 10.44 -5.12
C ILE A 568 -4.25 10.58 -4.43
N ASP A 569 -4.23 10.62 -3.09
CA ASP A 569 -2.99 10.78 -2.33
C ASP A 569 -2.06 9.57 -2.45
N TYR A 570 -2.60 8.35 -2.36
CA TYR A 570 -1.79 7.13 -2.46
C TYR A 570 -1.18 6.96 -3.84
N CYS A 571 -1.94 7.22 -4.90
CA CYS A 571 -1.44 7.10 -6.26
C CYS A 571 -0.37 8.16 -6.55
N LYS A 572 -0.54 9.40 -6.09
CA LYS A 572 0.49 10.46 -6.20
C LYS A 572 1.81 10.12 -5.51
N LYS A 573 1.79 9.33 -4.41
CA LYS A 573 3.02 8.83 -3.77
C LYS A 573 3.81 7.88 -4.66
N LYS A 574 3.15 7.21 -5.60
CA LYS A 574 3.80 6.30 -6.55
C LYS A 574 4.36 7.04 -7.75
N GLY A 575 3.64 8.03 -8.27
CA GLY A 575 4.07 8.87 -9.37
C GLY A 575 2.95 9.81 -9.84
N LYS A 576 3.35 10.85 -10.56
CA LYS A 576 2.49 11.96 -10.98
C LYS A 576 1.26 11.52 -11.80
N PHE A 577 1.43 10.49 -12.66
CA PHE A 577 0.41 10.02 -13.58
C PHE A 577 -0.20 8.67 -13.18
N TYR A 578 0.05 8.20 -11.95
CA TYR A 578 -0.67 7.07 -11.40
C TYR A 578 -2.00 7.50 -10.81
N THR A 579 -3.03 6.71 -11.07
CA THR A 579 -4.38 6.92 -10.55
C THR A 579 -4.99 5.59 -10.09
N GLY A 580 -6.13 5.66 -9.43
CA GLY A 580 -7.04 4.52 -9.38
C GLY A 580 -7.66 4.23 -10.75
N GLY A 581 -8.48 3.19 -10.83
CA GLY A 581 -9.13 2.79 -12.09
C GLY A 581 -9.94 3.92 -12.73
N LEU A 582 -9.85 4.01 -14.02
CA LEU A 582 -10.49 5.06 -14.81
C LEU A 582 -11.76 4.54 -15.47
N MET A 583 -12.71 5.41 -15.73
CA MET A 583 -13.94 5.04 -16.42
C MET A 583 -13.67 4.42 -17.81
N CYS A 584 -12.60 4.85 -18.53
CA CYS A 584 -12.20 4.26 -19.81
C CYS A 584 -11.71 2.81 -19.67
N ASP A 585 -11.02 2.45 -18.58
CA ASP A 585 -10.56 1.08 -18.33
C ASP A 585 -11.77 0.14 -18.21
N TYR A 586 -12.78 0.55 -17.42
CA TYR A 586 -14.00 -0.24 -17.23
C TYR A 586 -14.91 -0.22 -18.46
N LYS A 587 -14.99 0.90 -19.22
CA LYS A 587 -15.68 0.96 -20.51
C LYS A 587 -15.10 -0.07 -21.47
N SER A 588 -13.78 -0.18 -21.55
CA SER A 588 -13.11 -1.16 -22.40
C SER A 588 -13.46 -2.60 -22.04
N ILE A 589 -13.53 -2.93 -20.74
CA ILE A 589 -13.94 -4.25 -20.25
C ILE A 589 -15.42 -4.51 -20.57
N LEU A 590 -16.31 -3.58 -20.24
CA LEU A 590 -17.76 -3.68 -20.49
C LEU A 590 -18.04 -3.93 -21.96
N THR A 591 -17.50 -3.09 -22.85
CA THR A 591 -17.77 -3.20 -24.28
C THR A 591 -17.13 -4.45 -24.90
N SER A 592 -15.99 -4.91 -24.38
CA SER A 592 -15.41 -6.19 -24.80
C SER A 592 -16.27 -7.39 -24.38
N GLN A 593 -16.87 -7.36 -23.19
CA GLN A 593 -17.82 -8.42 -22.79
C GLN A 593 -19.03 -8.44 -23.70
N GLN A 594 -19.64 -7.30 -23.97
CA GLN A 594 -20.78 -7.18 -24.86
C GLN A 594 -20.46 -7.69 -26.26
N LEU A 595 -19.31 -7.31 -26.80
CA LEU A 595 -18.88 -7.70 -28.13
C LEU A 595 -18.60 -9.22 -28.24
N MET A 596 -17.89 -9.79 -27.27
CA MET A 596 -17.45 -11.19 -27.32
C MET A 596 -18.52 -12.16 -26.86
N LEU A 597 -19.38 -11.79 -25.91
CA LEU A 597 -20.48 -12.65 -25.45
C LEU A 597 -21.78 -12.46 -26.25
N GLY A 598 -21.99 -11.29 -26.87
CA GLY A 598 -23.20 -10.94 -27.57
C GLY A 598 -24.40 -10.71 -26.66
N THR A 599 -24.12 -10.24 -25.42
CA THR A 599 -25.19 -9.92 -24.46
C THR A 599 -24.78 -8.70 -23.62
N THR A 600 -25.75 -7.91 -23.19
CA THR A 600 -25.55 -6.82 -22.25
C THR A 600 -25.54 -7.28 -20.79
N THR A 601 -26.03 -8.52 -20.50
CA THR A 601 -25.97 -9.14 -19.18
C THR A 601 -25.25 -10.50 -19.24
N PRO A 602 -23.93 -10.53 -18.96
CA PRO A 602 -23.15 -11.77 -19.10
C PRO A 602 -23.44 -12.83 -18.02
N LYS A 603 -24.32 -12.55 -17.08
CA LYS A 603 -24.56 -13.38 -15.87
C LYS A 603 -25.02 -14.82 -16.18
N SER A 604 -25.66 -15.06 -17.34
CA SER A 604 -26.03 -16.40 -17.80
C SER A 604 -24.83 -17.23 -18.28
N LYS A 605 -23.69 -16.60 -18.54
CA LYS A 605 -22.45 -17.23 -19.03
C LYS A 605 -21.34 -17.20 -17.99
N ILE A 606 -21.16 -16.05 -17.36
CA ILE A 606 -20.16 -15.82 -16.33
C ILE A 606 -20.67 -14.77 -15.35
N TRP A 607 -20.68 -15.13 -14.10
CA TRP A 607 -21.13 -14.24 -13.04
C TRP A 607 -20.09 -14.20 -11.94
N GLY A 608 -19.49 -13.08 -11.69
CA GLY A 608 -18.42 -12.94 -10.71
C GLY A 608 -18.90 -13.09 -9.25
N LEU A 609 -18.03 -12.72 -8.32
CA LEU A 609 -18.25 -12.87 -6.89
C LEU A 609 -19.31 -11.90 -6.37
N ALA A 610 -20.57 -12.28 -6.40
CA ALA A 610 -21.70 -11.42 -6.06
C ALA A 610 -22.78 -12.07 -5.17
N THR A 611 -22.66 -13.37 -4.87
CA THR A 611 -23.61 -14.11 -4.00
C THR A 611 -22.93 -14.70 -2.78
N TRP A 612 -21.82 -14.13 -2.38
CA TRP A 612 -21.00 -14.64 -1.28
C TRP A 612 -21.09 -13.74 -0.05
N TRP A 613 -22.31 -13.49 0.39
CA TRP A 613 -22.59 -12.80 1.64
C TRP A 613 -22.99 -13.83 2.69
N GLY A 614 -22.38 -13.83 3.80
CA GLY A 614 -22.76 -14.67 4.93
C GLY A 614 -21.58 -14.87 5.86
N GLU A 615 -21.87 -14.82 7.12
CA GLU A 615 -20.98 -15.18 8.19
C GLU A 615 -21.56 -16.37 8.95
N HIS A 616 -20.70 -17.28 9.35
CA HIS A 616 -21.12 -18.46 10.11
C HIS A 616 -20.35 -18.54 11.44
N PRO A 617 -21.04 -18.81 12.54
CA PRO A 617 -20.38 -19.09 13.81
C PRO A 617 -19.67 -20.44 13.76
N ALA A 618 -18.66 -20.61 14.61
CA ALA A 618 -18.01 -21.89 14.80
C ALA A 618 -19.04 -22.95 15.27
N SER A 619 -19.10 -24.06 14.53
CA SER A 619 -20.03 -25.14 14.86
C SER A 619 -19.60 -25.96 16.08
N ILE A 620 -18.32 -25.90 16.45
CA ILE A 620 -17.72 -26.52 17.60
C ILE A 620 -16.94 -25.46 18.39
N GLN A 621 -17.28 -25.29 19.65
CA GLN A 621 -16.53 -24.45 20.59
C GLN A 621 -15.43 -25.29 21.22
N SER A 622 -14.17 -24.89 21.00
CA SER A 622 -12.99 -25.58 21.51
C SER A 622 -12.01 -24.60 22.14
N ALA A 623 -11.49 -24.95 23.31
CA ALA A 623 -10.38 -24.25 23.95
C ALA A 623 -9.01 -24.62 23.31
N GLU A 624 -8.93 -25.74 22.60
CA GLU A 624 -7.76 -26.12 21.84
C GLU A 624 -7.59 -25.18 20.66
N LYS A 625 -6.34 -24.88 20.36
CA LYS A 625 -5.98 -24.01 19.23
C LYS A 625 -5.73 -24.82 17.97
N HIS A 626 -6.37 -24.42 16.89
CA HIS A 626 -6.27 -25.07 15.59
C HIS A 626 -5.93 -24.06 14.49
N THR A 627 -5.41 -24.57 13.36
CA THR A 627 -5.26 -23.80 12.09
C THR A 627 -6.46 -23.99 11.17
N TYR A 628 -7.56 -24.51 11.69
CA TYR A 628 -8.81 -24.66 10.96
C TYR A 628 -9.98 -24.02 11.72
N PHE A 629 -11.03 -23.70 11.00
CA PHE A 629 -12.31 -23.24 11.53
C PHE A 629 -13.35 -24.36 11.38
N PRO A 630 -13.98 -24.81 12.48
CA PRO A 630 -15.05 -25.80 12.40
C PRO A 630 -16.36 -25.14 11.97
N ILE A 631 -16.98 -25.68 10.93
CA ILE A 631 -18.25 -25.18 10.38
C ILE A 631 -19.23 -26.32 10.17
N LYS A 632 -20.53 -26.04 10.16
CA LYS A 632 -21.53 -27.02 9.77
C LYS A 632 -21.30 -27.48 8.34
N LYS A 633 -21.49 -28.77 8.07
CA LYS A 633 -21.32 -29.38 6.74
C LYS A 633 -22.21 -28.71 5.69
N THR A 634 -23.42 -28.28 6.05
CA THR A 634 -24.35 -27.53 5.18
C THR A 634 -23.77 -26.22 4.70
N ASP A 635 -22.95 -25.56 5.53
CA ASP A 635 -22.45 -24.23 5.28
C ASP A 635 -21.05 -24.23 4.66
N ALA A 636 -20.36 -25.39 4.74
CA ALA A 636 -18.98 -25.53 4.25
C ALA A 636 -18.82 -25.22 2.73
N ASN A 637 -19.89 -25.43 1.94
CA ASN A 637 -19.87 -25.12 0.50
C ASN A 637 -19.85 -23.60 0.21
N ASN A 638 -20.16 -22.78 1.20
CA ASN A 638 -20.03 -21.33 1.07
C ASN A 638 -18.58 -20.86 1.05
N TYR A 639 -17.63 -21.71 1.39
CA TYR A 639 -16.20 -21.37 1.46
C TYR A 639 -15.39 -22.27 0.51
N PRO A 640 -15.32 -21.94 -0.80
CA PRO A 640 -14.53 -22.69 -1.75
C PRO A 640 -13.04 -22.72 -1.37
N VAL A 641 -12.32 -23.79 -1.70
CA VAL A 641 -10.86 -23.84 -1.57
C VAL A 641 -10.24 -22.75 -2.43
N GLY A 642 -9.27 -22.02 -1.87
CA GLY A 642 -8.63 -20.87 -2.50
C GLY A 642 -9.28 -19.53 -2.20
N CYS A 643 -10.50 -19.49 -1.64
CA CYS A 643 -11.14 -18.24 -1.26
C CYS A 643 -10.45 -17.57 -0.07
N SER A 644 -10.65 -16.27 0.07
CA SER A 644 -10.17 -15.51 1.22
C SER A 644 -11.25 -15.39 2.28
N VAL A 645 -10.84 -15.56 3.54
CA VAL A 645 -11.70 -15.44 4.70
C VAL A 645 -11.02 -14.68 5.82
N SER A 646 -11.82 -14.12 6.70
CA SER A 646 -11.36 -13.64 8.00
C SER A 646 -12.04 -14.42 9.11
N VAL A 647 -11.41 -14.47 10.29
CA VAL A 647 -11.96 -15.09 11.50
C VAL A 647 -11.85 -14.08 12.63
N GLY A 648 -12.97 -13.87 13.30
CA GLY A 648 -13.03 -12.96 14.43
C GLY A 648 -14.35 -13.06 15.20
N TYR A 649 -14.76 -11.98 15.82
CA TYR A 649 -15.94 -11.94 16.69
C TYR A 649 -16.65 -10.59 16.56
N LYS A 650 -17.87 -10.51 17.10
CA LYS A 650 -18.67 -9.29 17.15
C LYS A 650 -18.08 -8.30 18.15
N TYR A 651 -18.15 -7.00 17.86
CA TYR A 651 -17.83 -5.96 18.83
C TYR A 651 -19.08 -5.53 19.59
N LEU A 652 -18.91 -4.90 20.75
CA LEU A 652 -20.01 -4.37 21.53
C LEU A 652 -20.38 -2.96 21.00
N ASN A 653 -21.60 -2.83 20.48
CA ASN A 653 -22.15 -1.56 19.99
C ASN A 653 -23.44 -1.25 20.76
N ASN A 654 -23.41 -0.21 21.59
CA ASN A 654 -24.56 0.21 22.40
C ASN A 654 -25.26 -0.95 23.14
N GLY A 655 -24.46 -1.83 23.77
CA GLY A 655 -24.96 -2.97 24.51
C GLY A 655 -25.36 -4.18 23.65
N THR A 656 -25.19 -4.12 22.32
CA THR A 656 -25.53 -5.20 21.39
C THR A 656 -24.27 -5.73 20.71
N ALA A 657 -24.13 -7.05 20.59
CA ALA A 657 -23.06 -7.68 19.82
C ALA A 657 -23.31 -7.50 18.31
N THR A 658 -22.49 -6.73 17.64
CA THR A 658 -22.62 -6.38 16.22
C THR A 658 -21.40 -6.87 15.43
N LEU A 659 -21.65 -7.52 14.29
CA LEU A 659 -20.60 -7.92 13.35
C LEU A 659 -20.45 -6.84 12.28
N GLU A 660 -19.22 -6.34 12.14
CA GLU A 660 -18.90 -5.30 11.16
C GLU A 660 -17.51 -5.59 10.57
N ARG A 661 -17.44 -5.85 9.28
CA ARG A 661 -16.18 -6.19 8.58
C ARG A 661 -15.19 -5.04 8.48
N SER A 662 -15.64 -3.81 8.69
CA SER A 662 -14.74 -2.66 8.83
C SER A 662 -14.11 -2.55 10.23
N ARG A 663 -14.37 -3.49 11.14
CA ARG A 663 -13.85 -3.49 12.51
C ARG A 663 -12.77 -4.55 12.70
N ALA A 664 -11.74 -4.20 13.46
CA ALA A 664 -10.62 -5.10 13.74
C ALA A 664 -11.04 -6.42 14.43
N GLU A 665 -12.09 -6.40 15.22
CA GLU A 665 -12.63 -7.55 15.93
C GLU A 665 -13.05 -8.68 14.99
N ALA A 666 -13.55 -8.32 13.79
CA ALA A 666 -13.95 -9.27 12.75
C ALA A 666 -12.75 -10.02 12.11
N HIS A 667 -11.52 -9.57 12.35
CA HIS A 667 -10.30 -10.09 11.75
C HIS A 667 -9.26 -10.54 12.79
N MET A 668 -9.65 -10.70 14.03
CA MET A 668 -8.72 -10.84 15.17
C MET A 668 -7.88 -12.11 15.12
N TYR A 669 -8.41 -13.21 14.62
CA TYR A 669 -7.75 -14.51 14.58
C TYR A 669 -7.17 -14.85 13.20
N ALA A 670 -7.83 -14.40 12.15
CA ALA A 670 -7.35 -14.53 10.78
C ALA A 670 -7.82 -13.33 9.97
N ASN A 671 -6.94 -12.78 9.13
CA ASN A 671 -7.19 -11.58 8.36
C ASN A 671 -6.86 -11.81 6.89
N ASP A 672 -7.90 -11.91 6.04
CA ASP A 672 -7.78 -12.13 4.59
C ASP A 672 -6.91 -13.34 4.22
N VAL A 673 -7.07 -14.46 4.91
CA VAL A 673 -6.29 -15.67 4.70
C VAL A 673 -6.98 -16.62 3.72
N LYS A 674 -6.19 -17.44 3.01
CA LYS A 674 -6.73 -18.44 2.09
C LYS A 674 -7.30 -19.66 2.83
N VAL A 675 -8.39 -20.19 2.29
CA VAL A 675 -8.85 -21.55 2.58
C VAL A 675 -7.97 -22.52 1.80
N LEU A 676 -7.22 -23.36 2.52
CA LEU A 676 -6.27 -24.32 1.95
C LEU A 676 -6.93 -25.63 1.52
N ARG A 677 -7.78 -26.19 2.39
CA ARG A 677 -8.51 -27.42 2.17
C ARG A 677 -9.66 -27.58 3.17
N LYS A 678 -10.51 -28.56 2.94
CA LYS A 678 -11.62 -28.90 3.80
C LYS A 678 -11.58 -30.38 4.13
N GLU A 679 -11.79 -30.75 5.40
CA GLU A 679 -11.80 -32.11 5.88
C GLU A 679 -13.00 -32.36 6.80
N PRO A 680 -13.67 -33.52 6.73
CA PRO A 680 -14.70 -33.85 7.69
C PRO A 680 -14.13 -33.93 9.11
N ILE A 681 -14.83 -33.37 10.09
CA ILE A 681 -14.57 -33.59 11.52
C ILE A 681 -15.44 -34.74 12.00
N ASP A 682 -16.71 -34.68 11.64
CA ASP A 682 -17.73 -35.67 11.93
C ASP A 682 -18.84 -35.61 10.84
N ASP A 683 -19.96 -36.31 11.04
CA ASP A 683 -21.06 -36.36 10.08
C ASP A 683 -21.70 -34.98 9.83
N ASN A 684 -21.64 -34.07 10.79
CA ASN A 684 -22.29 -32.75 10.76
C ASN A 684 -21.33 -31.58 10.57
N ASN A 685 -20.03 -31.77 10.81
CA ASN A 685 -19.05 -30.69 10.88
C ASN A 685 -17.87 -30.93 9.95
N VAL A 686 -17.34 -29.85 9.41
CA VAL A 686 -16.19 -29.78 8.50
C VAL A 686 -15.15 -28.81 9.06
N ALA A 687 -13.89 -29.20 9.04
CA ALA A 687 -12.74 -28.33 9.30
C ALA A 687 -12.38 -27.57 8.02
N ILE A 688 -12.42 -26.24 8.05
CA ILE A 688 -11.89 -25.37 7.03
C ILE A 688 -10.48 -24.97 7.44
N TYR A 689 -9.46 -25.57 6.82
CA TYR A 689 -8.07 -25.25 7.08
C TYR A 689 -7.67 -23.94 6.43
N LEU A 690 -7.04 -23.07 7.21
CA LEU A 690 -6.69 -21.70 6.87
C LEU A 690 -5.17 -21.51 6.78
N ASP A 691 -4.74 -20.63 5.92
CA ASP A 691 -3.34 -20.19 5.82
C ASP A 691 -3.01 -19.20 6.95
N VAL A 692 -2.99 -19.71 8.18
CA VAL A 692 -2.68 -18.94 9.39
C VAL A 692 -1.37 -19.42 10.01
N LYS A 693 -0.56 -18.47 10.48
CA LYS A 693 0.67 -18.78 11.21
C LYS A 693 0.41 -19.15 12.67
N GLU A 694 -0.54 -18.45 13.28
CA GLU A 694 -0.88 -18.63 14.69
C GLU A 694 -2.19 -19.39 14.82
N PRO A 695 -2.18 -20.56 15.45
CA PRO A 695 -3.40 -21.30 15.75
C PRO A 695 -4.30 -20.51 16.72
N PHE A 696 -5.61 -20.64 16.55
CA PHE A 696 -6.62 -19.96 17.37
C PHE A 696 -7.64 -20.96 17.92
N ASN A 697 -8.34 -20.56 19.00
CA ASN A 697 -9.44 -21.32 19.58
C ASN A 697 -10.80 -20.76 19.10
N THR A 698 -11.88 -21.50 19.36
CA THR A 698 -13.23 -21.11 18.96
C THR A 698 -14.18 -20.91 20.16
N MET A 699 -13.61 -20.69 21.34
CA MET A 699 -14.40 -20.34 22.51
C MET A 699 -15.03 -18.95 22.38
N PRO A 700 -16.28 -18.77 22.83
CA PRO A 700 -16.91 -17.45 22.83
C PRO A 700 -16.12 -16.41 23.62
N ILE A 701 -16.18 -15.17 23.15
CA ILE A 701 -15.53 -14.01 23.78
C ILE A 701 -16.57 -13.24 24.61
N SER A 702 -16.25 -12.95 25.87
CA SER A 702 -17.04 -12.02 26.69
C SER A 702 -16.80 -10.58 26.18
N LEU A 703 -17.86 -9.91 25.80
CA LEU A 703 -17.84 -8.50 25.37
C LEU A 703 -18.20 -7.57 26.53
N SER A 704 -18.98 -8.05 27.48
CA SER A 704 -19.32 -7.42 28.77
C SER A 704 -19.75 -8.52 29.75
N ASP A 705 -20.15 -8.16 30.96
CA ASP A 705 -20.65 -9.10 31.98
C ASP A 705 -21.87 -9.88 31.51
N THR A 706 -22.65 -9.35 30.59
CA THR A 706 -23.93 -9.92 30.13
C THR A 706 -23.98 -10.25 28.64
N VAL A 707 -22.98 -9.88 27.86
CA VAL A 707 -22.96 -10.05 26.40
C VAL A 707 -21.71 -10.82 25.97
N SER A 708 -21.88 -11.86 25.21
CA SER A 708 -20.79 -12.61 24.60
C SER A 708 -20.94 -12.67 23.08
N SER A 709 -19.86 -12.98 22.38
CA SER A 709 -19.81 -13.24 20.95
C SER A 709 -19.22 -14.60 20.67
N GLU A 710 -19.84 -15.38 19.81
CA GLU A 710 -19.23 -16.54 19.19
C GLU A 710 -18.09 -16.10 18.25
N ILE A 711 -17.26 -17.04 17.85
CA ILE A 711 -16.24 -16.84 16.82
C ILE A 711 -16.87 -17.12 15.46
N TYR A 712 -16.64 -16.23 14.50
CA TYR A 712 -17.23 -16.26 13.17
C TYR A 712 -16.15 -16.39 12.10
N ILE A 713 -16.47 -17.14 11.02
CA ILE A 713 -15.76 -17.07 9.75
C ILE A 713 -16.54 -16.16 8.80
N LEU A 714 -15.82 -15.29 8.09
CA LEU A 714 -16.38 -14.28 7.21
C LEU A 714 -15.75 -14.41 5.82
N PRO A 715 -16.55 -14.45 4.75
CA PRO A 715 -16.01 -14.35 3.40
C PRO A 715 -15.41 -12.93 3.17
N MET A 716 -14.25 -12.92 2.53
CA MET A 716 -13.53 -11.71 2.14
C MET A 716 -13.25 -11.73 0.65
N HIS A 717 -12.85 -10.59 0.07
CA HIS A 717 -12.44 -10.56 -1.32
C HIS A 717 -11.20 -11.43 -1.54
N TRP A 718 -11.21 -12.21 -2.61
CA TRP A 718 -10.12 -13.14 -2.90
C TRP A 718 -8.79 -12.40 -3.05
N GLN A 719 -7.71 -13.05 -2.63
CA GLN A 719 -6.37 -12.55 -2.88
C GLN A 719 -6.09 -12.51 -4.37
N THR A 720 -5.28 -11.56 -4.81
CA THR A 720 -4.87 -11.40 -6.21
C THR A 720 -4.11 -12.62 -6.71
N GLY A 721 -4.20 -12.95 -7.99
CA GLY A 721 -3.55 -14.09 -8.62
C GLY A 721 -4.43 -15.31 -8.82
N TYR A 722 -5.73 -15.25 -8.52
CA TYR A 722 -6.65 -16.35 -8.75
C TYR A 722 -6.84 -16.67 -10.24
N SER A 723 -6.54 -15.73 -11.13
CA SER A 723 -6.64 -15.95 -12.58
C SER A 723 -5.66 -17.01 -13.11
N ASP A 724 -4.59 -17.27 -12.38
CA ASP A 724 -3.58 -18.27 -12.77
C ASP A 724 -4.12 -19.70 -12.66
N ASP A 725 -5.18 -19.90 -11.88
CA ASP A 725 -5.86 -21.19 -11.74
C ASP A 725 -6.89 -21.44 -12.87
N VAL A 726 -7.18 -20.46 -13.74
CA VAL A 726 -8.13 -20.57 -14.84
C VAL A 726 -7.41 -20.99 -16.12
N LEU A 727 -7.92 -22.01 -16.83
CA LEU A 727 -7.31 -22.55 -18.05
C LEU A 727 -7.37 -21.63 -19.27
N GLY A 728 -7.84 -20.40 -19.12
CA GLY A 728 -7.95 -19.41 -20.17
C GLY A 728 -7.92 -18.01 -19.60
N ARG A 729 -8.04 -17.01 -20.47
CA ARG A 729 -8.05 -15.61 -20.06
C ARG A 729 -9.44 -15.05 -19.74
N CYS A 730 -10.50 -15.87 -19.91
CA CYS A 730 -11.87 -15.54 -19.54
C CYS A 730 -12.47 -16.72 -18.78
N GLY A 731 -12.91 -16.49 -17.54
CA GLY A 731 -13.47 -17.57 -16.73
C GLY A 731 -13.51 -17.28 -15.23
N CYS A 732 -13.72 -18.33 -14.45
CA CYS A 732 -13.66 -18.30 -12.99
C CYS A 732 -12.80 -19.45 -12.45
N PRO A 733 -12.17 -19.32 -11.28
CA PRO A 733 -11.33 -20.35 -10.66
C PRO A 733 -12.17 -21.43 -9.95
N CYS A 734 -13.25 -21.88 -10.58
CA CYS A 734 -14.11 -22.96 -10.12
C CYS A 734 -13.73 -24.30 -10.75
N GLU A 735 -14.21 -25.42 -10.17
CA GLU A 735 -13.91 -26.77 -10.67
C GLU A 735 -14.71 -27.09 -11.93
N ASP A 736 -15.98 -26.80 -11.92
CA ASP A 736 -16.92 -27.16 -12.99
C ASP A 736 -17.70 -25.93 -13.52
N LYS A 737 -18.42 -26.13 -14.62
CA LYS A 737 -19.17 -25.05 -15.27
C LYS A 737 -20.28 -24.45 -14.41
N SER A 738 -20.79 -25.15 -13.39
CA SER A 738 -21.84 -24.63 -12.52
C SER A 738 -21.31 -23.49 -11.63
N GLY A 739 -20.02 -23.50 -11.33
CA GLY A 739 -19.35 -22.44 -10.61
C GLY A 739 -19.29 -21.11 -11.37
N LEU A 740 -19.28 -21.14 -12.72
CA LEU A 740 -19.19 -19.94 -13.55
C LEU A 740 -20.34 -18.94 -13.30
N THR A 741 -21.52 -19.44 -12.97
CA THR A 741 -22.73 -18.63 -12.73
C THR A 741 -23.21 -18.67 -11.29
N SER A 742 -22.42 -19.24 -10.38
CA SER A 742 -22.79 -19.37 -8.95
C SER A 742 -22.71 -18.05 -8.18
N GLY A 743 -21.98 -17.06 -8.68
CA GLY A 743 -21.67 -15.81 -7.98
C GLY A 743 -20.75 -15.98 -6.76
N ARG A 744 -20.08 -17.13 -6.61
CA ARG A 744 -19.18 -17.43 -5.48
C ARG A 744 -17.69 -17.30 -5.81
N TYR A 745 -17.37 -17.18 -7.09
CA TYR A 745 -15.99 -17.09 -7.58
C TYR A 745 -15.77 -15.76 -8.26
N PRO A 746 -14.60 -15.13 -8.08
CA PRO A 746 -14.23 -13.98 -8.90
C PRO A 746 -14.06 -14.40 -10.34
N MET A 747 -14.09 -13.43 -11.27
CA MET A 747 -13.87 -13.72 -12.68
C MET A 747 -12.54 -13.15 -13.17
N VAL A 748 -12.02 -13.71 -14.24
CA VAL A 748 -11.01 -13.12 -15.09
C VAL A 748 -11.62 -12.84 -16.46
N TRP A 749 -11.36 -11.64 -16.99
CA TRP A 749 -11.81 -11.24 -18.32
C TRP A 749 -10.66 -10.70 -19.15
N ASN A 750 -10.33 -11.37 -20.26
CA ASN A 750 -9.16 -11.09 -21.09
C ASN A 750 -7.87 -10.94 -20.30
N GLY A 751 -7.72 -11.67 -19.19
CA GLY A 751 -6.58 -11.64 -18.31
C GLY A 751 -6.69 -10.64 -17.15
N VAL A 752 -7.65 -9.72 -17.14
CA VAL A 752 -7.91 -8.81 -16.02
C VAL A 752 -8.72 -9.52 -14.96
N GLU A 753 -8.23 -9.59 -13.75
CA GLU A 753 -8.96 -10.11 -12.59
C GLU A 753 -10.06 -9.13 -12.18
N LEU A 754 -11.29 -9.59 -12.12
CA LEU A 754 -12.45 -8.80 -11.75
C LEU A 754 -13.11 -9.38 -10.50
N MET A 755 -13.22 -8.55 -9.48
CA MET A 755 -13.89 -8.92 -8.24
C MET A 755 -15.32 -8.36 -8.27
N VAL A 756 -16.11 -8.81 -9.25
CA VAL A 756 -17.54 -8.48 -9.27
C VAL A 756 -18.15 -8.90 -7.95
N GLY A 757 -18.74 -7.95 -7.23
CA GLY A 757 -19.15 -8.13 -5.84
C GLY A 757 -18.26 -7.39 -4.84
N GLY A 758 -17.15 -6.81 -5.29
CA GLY A 758 -16.41 -5.76 -4.59
C GLY A 758 -16.63 -4.42 -5.28
N TYR A 759 -16.96 -3.39 -4.55
CA TYR A 759 -17.06 -2.06 -5.14
C TYR A 759 -15.70 -1.60 -5.61
N GLU A 760 -15.60 -1.18 -6.87
CA GLU A 760 -14.42 -0.47 -7.36
C GLU A 760 -14.80 0.98 -7.67
N THR A 761 -14.09 1.94 -7.09
CA THR A 761 -14.33 3.36 -7.32
C THR A 761 -13.61 3.85 -8.57
N PHE A 762 -14.29 4.66 -9.39
CA PHE A 762 -13.65 5.36 -10.50
C PHE A 762 -12.88 6.56 -9.96
N ALA A 763 -11.57 6.53 -10.08
CA ALA A 763 -10.71 7.57 -9.50
C ALA A 763 -10.68 8.88 -10.30
N ASN A 764 -11.29 8.91 -11.48
CA ASN A 764 -11.30 10.07 -12.37
C ASN A 764 -12.68 10.68 -12.62
N ALA A 765 -13.70 10.14 -11.98
CA ALA A 765 -15.08 10.60 -12.19
C ALA A 765 -15.87 10.63 -10.88
N PHE A 766 -16.80 11.56 -10.79
CA PHE A 766 -17.76 11.62 -9.69
C PHE A 766 -19.13 12.11 -10.19
N MET A 767 -20.13 11.87 -9.40
CA MET A 767 -21.50 12.34 -9.63
C MET A 767 -21.81 13.56 -8.76
N ASP A 768 -22.54 14.53 -9.31
CA ASP A 768 -23.14 15.64 -8.57
C ASP A 768 -24.65 15.53 -8.54
N ILE A 769 -25.24 15.72 -7.38
CA ILE A 769 -26.67 15.57 -7.18
C ILE A 769 -27.42 16.77 -7.80
N VAL A 770 -28.23 16.49 -8.82
CA VAL A 770 -29.14 17.47 -9.43
C VAL A 770 -30.51 17.38 -8.79
N SER A 771 -30.99 16.16 -8.56
CA SER A 771 -32.26 15.88 -7.89
C SER A 771 -32.21 14.54 -7.19
N LEU A 772 -33.29 14.15 -6.52
CA LEU A 772 -33.39 12.84 -5.88
C LEU A 772 -33.23 11.67 -6.85
N THR A 773 -33.46 11.88 -8.14
CA THR A 773 -33.43 10.85 -9.18
C THR A 773 -32.45 11.14 -10.30
N THR A 774 -31.71 12.25 -10.25
CA THR A 774 -30.82 12.67 -11.35
C THR A 774 -29.48 13.11 -10.82
N ARG A 775 -28.39 12.70 -11.53
CA ARG A 775 -27.01 13.07 -11.26
C ARG A 775 -26.34 13.60 -12.51
N ASP A 776 -25.59 14.68 -12.38
CA ASP A 776 -24.58 15.11 -13.34
C ASP A 776 -23.32 14.26 -13.17
N VAL A 777 -22.58 14.06 -14.24
CA VAL A 777 -21.34 13.30 -14.25
C VAL A 777 -20.19 14.23 -14.61
N TYR A 778 -19.15 14.23 -13.80
CA TYR A 778 -17.90 14.96 -14.00
C TYR A 778 -16.76 13.99 -14.18
N LEU A 779 -15.90 14.22 -15.16
CA LEU A 779 -14.80 13.34 -15.53
C LEU A 779 -13.55 14.13 -15.88
N THR A 780 -12.38 13.61 -15.52
CA THR A 780 -11.08 14.04 -16.05
C THR A 780 -10.26 12.84 -16.48
N ASN A 781 -9.52 12.97 -17.56
CA ASN A 781 -8.54 11.98 -18.02
C ASN A 781 -7.10 12.43 -17.77
N ASP A 782 -6.90 13.48 -16.97
CA ASP A 782 -5.58 13.98 -16.57
C ASP A 782 -5.39 13.84 -15.05
N ALA A 783 -4.45 12.98 -14.65
CA ALA A 783 -4.09 12.75 -13.25
C ALA A 783 -3.64 14.03 -12.53
N THR A 784 -3.12 15.00 -13.27
CA THR A 784 -2.65 16.28 -12.70
C THR A 784 -3.78 17.18 -12.25
N LEU A 785 -4.99 16.99 -12.77
CA LEU A 785 -6.19 17.73 -12.39
C LEU A 785 -6.93 17.10 -11.21
N LEU A 786 -6.58 15.87 -10.80
CA LEU A 786 -7.25 15.20 -9.69
C LEU A 786 -7.08 16.00 -8.40
N THR A 787 -8.20 16.34 -7.77
CA THR A 787 -8.27 17.15 -6.56
C THR A 787 -9.25 16.57 -5.53
N LYS A 788 -9.01 16.88 -4.27
CA LYS A 788 -9.89 16.54 -3.15
C LYS A 788 -10.87 17.68 -2.80
N ASP A 789 -10.83 18.75 -3.57
CA ASP A 789 -11.74 19.87 -3.42
C ASP A 789 -12.84 19.79 -4.49
N ASP A 790 -14.05 19.50 -4.06
CA ASP A 790 -15.23 19.33 -4.92
C ASP A 790 -15.54 20.56 -5.76
N ALA A 791 -15.35 21.75 -5.21
CA ALA A 791 -15.60 22.99 -5.92
C ALA A 791 -14.61 23.17 -7.08
N THR A 792 -13.33 22.92 -6.84
CA THR A 792 -12.29 22.91 -7.88
C THR A 792 -12.55 21.79 -8.90
N ALA A 793 -12.92 20.58 -8.45
CA ALA A 793 -13.22 19.48 -9.35
C ALA A 793 -14.37 19.82 -10.32
N LYS A 794 -15.44 20.45 -9.83
CA LYS A 794 -16.58 20.87 -10.67
C LYS A 794 -16.22 21.94 -11.72
N THR A 795 -15.13 22.65 -11.53
CA THR A 795 -14.66 23.68 -12.48
C THR A 795 -13.58 23.18 -13.42
N THR A 796 -12.81 22.17 -13.01
CA THR A 796 -11.67 21.64 -13.78
C THR A 796 -11.98 20.34 -14.51
N TYR A 797 -12.89 19.51 -14.00
CA TYR A 797 -13.33 18.32 -14.69
C TYR A 797 -14.36 18.66 -15.75
N LYS A 798 -14.36 17.89 -16.82
CA LYS A 798 -15.37 17.99 -17.86
C LYS A 798 -16.72 17.47 -17.33
N LYS A 799 -17.72 18.34 -17.30
CA LYS A 799 -19.10 17.90 -17.10
C LYS A 799 -19.57 17.21 -18.37
N LEU A 800 -19.97 15.95 -18.27
CA LEU A 800 -20.52 15.23 -19.43
C LEU A 800 -21.91 15.75 -19.80
N PRO A 801 -22.28 15.73 -21.09
CA PRO A 801 -23.58 16.24 -21.53
C PRO A 801 -24.74 15.29 -21.20
N TYR A 802 -24.47 14.19 -20.53
CA TYR A 802 -25.44 13.15 -20.17
C TYR A 802 -25.64 13.14 -18.67
N GLN A 803 -26.90 12.93 -18.26
CA GLN A 803 -27.25 12.75 -16.84
C GLN A 803 -27.59 11.29 -16.57
N MET A 804 -27.30 10.85 -15.37
CA MET A 804 -27.77 9.57 -14.87
C MET A 804 -29.15 9.75 -14.26
N THR A 805 -30.10 8.85 -14.60
CA THR A 805 -31.49 8.95 -14.12
C THR A 805 -31.98 7.60 -13.63
N VAL A 806 -32.60 7.61 -12.46
CA VAL A 806 -33.28 6.45 -11.86
C VAL A 806 -34.78 6.74 -11.76
N ALA A 807 -35.61 5.73 -11.96
CA ALA A 807 -37.07 5.87 -11.83
C ALA A 807 -37.49 6.07 -10.36
N LYS A 808 -36.78 5.44 -9.39
CA LYS A 808 -37.13 5.46 -7.97
C LYS A 808 -35.91 5.78 -7.11
N LYS A 809 -36.02 6.85 -6.33
CA LYS A 809 -35.01 7.22 -5.32
C LYS A 809 -34.95 6.20 -4.19
N SER A 810 -33.79 6.08 -3.53
CA SER A 810 -33.56 5.24 -2.36
C SER A 810 -33.98 3.78 -2.55
N GLN A 811 -33.90 3.31 -3.79
CA GLN A 811 -34.17 1.92 -4.20
C GLN A 811 -33.18 1.50 -5.27
N TRP A 812 -33.00 0.20 -5.40
CA TRP A 812 -32.26 -0.40 -6.50
C TRP A 812 -33.11 -0.36 -7.78
N ASN A 813 -32.52 0.16 -8.85
CA ASN A 813 -33.10 0.26 -10.16
C ASN A 813 -32.19 -0.50 -11.14
N TYR A 814 -32.74 -1.33 -12.03
CA TYR A 814 -31.95 -1.99 -13.06
C TYR A 814 -31.68 -1.06 -14.23
N VAL A 815 -30.44 -1.06 -14.73
CA VAL A 815 -29.99 -0.22 -15.83
C VAL A 815 -30.66 -0.65 -17.14
N THR A 816 -31.34 0.28 -17.80
CA THR A 816 -32.03 0.05 -19.06
C THR A 816 -31.33 0.67 -20.25
N GLU A 817 -30.61 1.76 -20.03
CA GLU A 817 -29.89 2.46 -21.10
C GLU A 817 -28.55 2.99 -20.60
N ILE A 818 -27.51 2.80 -21.42
CA ILE A 818 -26.17 3.37 -21.24
C ILE A 818 -25.80 4.21 -22.46
N LYS A 819 -25.28 5.40 -22.23
CA LYS A 819 -24.62 6.19 -23.25
C LYS A 819 -23.11 5.93 -23.19
N LEU A 820 -22.58 5.47 -24.32
CA LEU A 820 -21.14 5.36 -24.53
C LEU A 820 -20.62 6.70 -25.08
N ASP A 821 -19.71 7.33 -24.36
CA ASP A 821 -18.99 8.54 -24.79
C ASP A 821 -17.56 8.13 -25.13
N LEU A 822 -17.33 7.80 -26.39
CA LEU A 822 -16.07 7.24 -26.86
C LEU A 822 -14.93 8.24 -26.80
N GLU A 823 -15.23 9.52 -27.08
CA GLU A 823 -14.26 10.62 -27.04
C GLU A 823 -13.68 10.81 -25.63
N ASN A 824 -14.55 10.80 -24.62
CA ASN A 824 -14.14 10.93 -23.23
C ASN A 824 -13.78 9.61 -22.56
N GLY A 825 -13.97 8.48 -23.25
CA GLY A 825 -13.76 7.14 -22.72
C GLY A 825 -14.72 6.79 -21.60
N ALA A 826 -15.95 7.29 -21.67
CA ALA A 826 -16.93 7.14 -20.59
C ALA A 826 -18.12 6.25 -21.00
N PHE A 827 -18.80 5.74 -19.98
CA PHE A 827 -20.14 5.18 -20.10
C PHE A 827 -21.01 5.72 -18.96
N VAL A 828 -22.23 6.12 -19.30
CA VAL A 828 -23.14 6.73 -18.34
C VAL A 828 -24.48 6.00 -18.40
N GLN A 829 -24.96 5.54 -17.26
CA GLN A 829 -26.28 4.90 -17.10
C GLN A 829 -27.36 5.96 -17.17
N THR A 830 -27.81 6.27 -18.37
CA THR A 830 -28.74 7.38 -18.63
C THR A 830 -30.15 7.12 -18.13
N GLN A 831 -30.60 5.85 -18.17
CA GLN A 831 -31.90 5.45 -17.67
C GLN A 831 -31.83 4.13 -16.89
N SER A 832 -32.61 4.05 -15.81
CA SER A 832 -32.70 2.87 -14.97
C SER A 832 -34.06 2.77 -14.28
N GLY A 833 -34.49 1.53 -14.00
CA GLY A 833 -35.72 1.24 -13.27
C GLY A 833 -37.01 1.49 -14.06
N GLN A 834 -36.93 1.47 -15.37
CA GLN A 834 -38.10 1.58 -16.25
C GLN A 834 -39.00 0.32 -16.13
N ASP A 835 -40.26 0.44 -16.56
CA ASP A 835 -41.18 -0.69 -16.53
C ASP A 835 -40.58 -1.90 -17.26
N GLY A 836 -40.65 -3.06 -16.60
CA GLY A 836 -40.07 -4.30 -17.11
C GLY A 836 -38.57 -4.45 -16.88
N SER A 837 -37.89 -3.46 -16.21
CA SER A 837 -36.48 -3.61 -15.86
C SER A 837 -36.27 -4.71 -14.82
N SER A 838 -35.26 -5.55 -15.02
CA SER A 838 -34.89 -6.66 -14.13
C SER A 838 -33.43 -7.05 -14.32
N ASN A 839 -32.96 -8.01 -13.53
CA ASN A 839 -31.63 -8.59 -13.67
C ASN A 839 -31.42 -9.42 -14.94
N ALA A 840 -32.47 -9.65 -15.72
CA ALA A 840 -32.45 -10.43 -16.98
C ALA A 840 -32.74 -9.55 -18.20
N THR A 841 -33.00 -8.26 -18.02
CA THR A 841 -33.37 -7.32 -19.07
C THR A 841 -32.43 -6.14 -19.14
N GLY A 842 -32.31 -5.49 -20.29
CA GLY A 842 -31.39 -4.41 -20.52
C GLY A 842 -29.95 -4.81 -20.15
N PHE A 843 -29.32 -4.10 -19.23
CA PHE A 843 -27.97 -4.44 -18.76
C PHE A 843 -27.96 -5.38 -17.55
N GLY A 844 -29.13 -5.61 -16.94
CA GLY A 844 -29.28 -6.52 -15.83
C GLY A 844 -28.55 -6.12 -14.54
N ASP A 845 -27.83 -5.03 -14.52
CA ASP A 845 -27.08 -4.50 -13.39
C ASP A 845 -27.88 -3.39 -12.70
N ALA A 846 -27.67 -3.25 -11.38
CA ALA A 846 -28.44 -2.31 -10.57
C ALA A 846 -27.72 -0.98 -10.37
N ILE A 847 -28.50 0.07 -10.17
CA ILE A 847 -28.03 1.38 -9.77
C ILE A 847 -28.82 1.86 -8.55
N TYR A 848 -28.17 2.55 -7.65
CA TYR A 848 -28.76 3.10 -6.45
C TYR A 848 -28.41 4.59 -6.30
N PHE A 849 -29.44 5.41 -6.07
CA PHE A 849 -29.27 6.78 -5.63
C PHE A 849 -29.84 6.94 -4.23
N ASP A 850 -29.06 7.54 -3.34
CA ASP A 850 -29.49 7.86 -1.99
C ASP A 850 -30.57 8.97 -1.98
N GLY A 851 -31.16 9.20 -0.81
CA GLY A 851 -32.17 10.24 -0.64
C GLY A 851 -31.65 11.66 -0.49
N ALA A 852 -30.34 11.88 -0.73
CA ALA A 852 -29.74 13.20 -0.60
C ALA A 852 -30.21 14.16 -1.71
N THR A 853 -30.30 15.45 -1.39
CA THR A 853 -30.77 16.50 -2.29
C THR A 853 -29.65 17.36 -2.88
N SER A 854 -28.42 17.20 -2.38
CA SER A 854 -27.23 17.92 -2.84
C SER A 854 -25.94 17.19 -2.45
N GLY A 855 -24.85 17.57 -3.08
CA GLY A 855 -23.51 17.08 -2.80
C GLY A 855 -23.00 16.08 -3.84
N THR A 856 -21.74 15.72 -3.69
CA THR A 856 -21.03 14.81 -4.60
C THR A 856 -21.15 13.36 -4.17
N ARG A 857 -21.09 12.45 -5.14
CA ARG A 857 -21.09 10.99 -4.91
C ARG A 857 -20.04 10.34 -5.76
N GLU A 858 -19.35 9.32 -5.20
CA GLU A 858 -18.44 8.53 -5.97
C GLU A 858 -19.15 7.48 -6.83
N PHE A 859 -18.53 7.09 -7.93
CA PHE A 859 -18.96 5.95 -8.73
C PHE A 859 -18.41 4.67 -8.10
N LEU A 860 -19.28 3.89 -7.50
CA LEU A 860 -18.96 2.55 -7.03
C LEU A 860 -19.47 1.53 -8.06
N SER A 861 -18.58 0.98 -8.86
CA SER A 861 -18.88 -0.01 -9.89
C SER A 861 -18.83 -1.44 -9.33
N LEU A 862 -19.25 -2.43 -10.10
CA LEU A 862 -19.21 -3.87 -9.87
C LEU A 862 -20.16 -4.40 -8.79
N GLY A 863 -20.46 -3.65 -7.75
CA GLY A 863 -21.38 -4.04 -6.67
C GLY A 863 -20.71 -4.78 -5.52
N GLY A 864 -21.44 -4.98 -4.40
CA GLY A 864 -20.93 -5.67 -3.20
C GLY A 864 -21.16 -7.18 -3.24
N LEU A 865 -20.52 -7.94 -2.36
CA LEU A 865 -20.56 -9.42 -2.28
C LEU A 865 -21.98 -10.02 -2.19
N GLY A 866 -22.92 -9.27 -1.62
CA GLY A 866 -24.30 -9.73 -1.40
C GLY A 866 -25.31 -9.19 -2.40
N PHE A 867 -24.90 -8.46 -3.44
CA PHE A 867 -25.84 -7.85 -4.39
C PHE A 867 -26.49 -8.83 -5.35
N GLY A 868 -26.00 -10.05 -5.40
CA GLY A 868 -26.56 -11.07 -6.28
C GLY A 868 -26.59 -10.60 -7.72
N SER A 869 -27.72 -10.81 -8.35
CA SER A 869 -27.92 -10.48 -9.76
C SER A 869 -27.89 -8.97 -10.09
N GLY A 870 -27.87 -8.09 -9.09
CA GLY A 870 -27.71 -6.65 -9.30
C GLY A 870 -26.28 -6.23 -9.62
N ALA A 871 -25.27 -7.02 -9.23
CA ALA A 871 -23.85 -6.72 -9.44
C ALA A 871 -23.41 -6.95 -10.90
N GLY A 872 -22.48 -6.15 -11.39
CA GLY A 872 -21.89 -6.26 -12.73
C GLY A 872 -21.19 -5.00 -13.18
N LEU A 873 -20.66 -4.99 -14.40
CA LEU A 873 -19.86 -3.86 -14.93
C LEU A 873 -20.66 -2.58 -15.13
N ALA A 874 -21.95 -2.68 -15.39
CA ALA A 874 -22.86 -1.55 -15.53
C ALA A 874 -23.48 -1.10 -14.17
N PHE A 875 -23.14 -1.78 -13.08
CA PHE A 875 -23.58 -1.42 -11.74
C PHE A 875 -23.09 -0.03 -11.33
N CYS A 876 -23.91 0.68 -10.57
CA CYS A 876 -23.49 1.93 -9.96
C CYS A 876 -24.09 2.11 -8.55
N GLY A 877 -23.23 2.15 -7.53
CA GLY A 877 -23.57 2.58 -6.18
C GLY A 877 -23.38 4.07 -6.03
N GLY A 878 -24.41 4.85 -6.28
CA GLY A 878 -24.38 6.33 -6.22
C GLY A 878 -24.83 6.91 -4.88
N GLY A 879 -24.60 6.19 -3.77
CA GLY A 879 -24.97 6.65 -2.43
C GLY A 879 -23.79 7.06 -1.54
N ALA A 880 -22.58 6.66 -1.87
CA ALA A 880 -21.39 6.98 -1.11
C ALA A 880 -20.81 8.35 -1.51
N TRP A 881 -20.47 9.19 -0.53
CA TRP A 881 -19.79 10.45 -0.81
C TRP A 881 -18.28 10.22 -0.99
N LEU A 882 -17.56 11.16 -1.65
CA LEU A 882 -16.18 10.99 -2.10
C LEU A 882 -15.15 10.68 -0.99
N GLY A 883 -15.52 10.85 0.26
CA GLY A 883 -14.70 10.46 1.41
C GLY A 883 -15.09 9.14 2.07
N SER A 884 -16.06 8.41 1.53
CA SER A 884 -16.52 7.14 2.10
C SER A 884 -15.45 6.05 1.95
N ALA A 885 -15.19 5.33 3.02
CA ALA A 885 -14.25 4.22 3.02
C ALA A 885 -14.89 3.03 3.75
N TYR A 886 -14.94 1.88 3.08
CA TYR A 886 -15.54 0.67 3.62
C TYR A 886 -14.67 -0.55 3.34
N TRP A 887 -14.93 -1.64 4.03
CA TRP A 887 -14.21 -2.89 3.87
C TRP A 887 -14.36 -3.52 2.47
N ASP A 888 -15.42 -3.22 1.77
CA ASP A 888 -15.80 -3.74 0.45
C ASP A 888 -15.63 -2.73 -0.70
N ILE A 889 -15.11 -1.53 -0.42
CA ILE A 889 -14.63 -0.61 -1.46
C ILE A 889 -13.20 -1.00 -1.81
N LEU A 890 -12.98 -1.30 -3.06
CA LEU A 890 -11.71 -1.72 -3.64
C LEU A 890 -11.23 -0.67 -4.64
N ALA A 891 -10.03 -0.84 -5.11
CA ALA A 891 -9.44 0.03 -6.12
C ALA A 891 -8.63 -0.78 -7.13
N ARG A 892 -8.51 -0.24 -8.33
CA ARG A 892 -7.61 -0.73 -9.38
C ARG A 892 -6.62 0.38 -9.71
N LEU A 893 -5.38 0.04 -9.95
CA LEU A 893 -4.38 1.00 -10.42
C LEU A 893 -4.60 1.31 -11.90
N SER A 894 -4.33 2.54 -12.31
CA SER A 894 -4.29 2.92 -13.73
C SER A 894 -3.11 3.84 -14.04
N VAL A 895 -2.67 3.78 -15.29
CA VAL A 895 -1.61 4.61 -15.89
C VAL A 895 -2.11 5.36 -17.13
N ASN A 896 -3.42 5.34 -17.36
CA ASN A 896 -4.03 5.89 -18.58
C ASN A 896 -4.53 7.33 -18.43
N ALA A 897 -4.42 7.95 -17.24
CA ALA A 897 -4.82 9.32 -16.98
C ALA A 897 -3.69 10.32 -17.29
N VAL A 898 -3.16 10.26 -18.50
CA VAL A 898 -2.02 11.11 -18.90
C VAL A 898 -2.45 12.47 -19.47
N GLY A 899 -3.75 12.73 -19.61
CA GLY A 899 -4.28 13.89 -20.34
C GLY A 899 -4.18 13.67 -21.83
N GLY A 900 -3.98 14.75 -22.60
CA GLY A 900 -3.89 14.73 -24.05
C GLY A 900 -5.26 14.67 -24.73
N GLU A 901 -5.37 15.36 -25.83
CA GLU A 901 -6.46 15.27 -26.80
C GLU A 901 -5.87 14.85 -28.14
N LEU A 902 -6.64 14.19 -28.99
CA LEU A 902 -6.15 13.84 -30.31
C LEU A 902 -5.72 15.11 -31.03
N THR A 903 -4.49 15.15 -31.51
CA THR A 903 -4.04 16.17 -32.46
C THR A 903 -4.82 16.01 -33.75
N ALA A 904 -5.46 17.07 -34.21
CA ALA A 904 -6.32 17.10 -35.40
C ALA A 904 -5.57 16.71 -36.69
#